data_784ab98b2c19096252233cd0d478346b
#
_entry.id   784ab98b2c19096252233cd0d478346b
#
_cell.length_a   1.000
_cell.length_b   1.000
_cell.length_c   1.000
_cell.angle_alpha   90.00
_cell.angle_beta   90.00
_cell.angle_gamma   90.00
#
_symmetry.space_group_name_H-M   'P 1'
#
loop_
_entity.id
_entity.type
_entity.pdbx_description
1 polymer ?
#
loop_
_entity_poly.entity_id
_entity_poly.type
_entity_poly.pdbx_seq_one_letter_code
_entity_poly.pdbx_strand_id
1 'polypeptide(L)'
;METAKPLFSYRPYWAKRFGVSKFLPMSKKEMDALGWDSCDVILVTGDAYIDHPSFGMALIGRLLEAQGFRVGIIAQPDWKSADPFRILGRPNLYFGVTAGNMDSMVNRYTSERRIRSDDAYTPGAAPDKRPDRALTVYAQRCREAYKDVAVVIGGIEGSLRRIAHYDYWSDTVRRSVLLDSKADMLLFGNAERALVDLTHRLAGGESIKDIRDLRGSVFMVSHGWKPSDEWSELDSLAMDTPGRVDKHPDPYATTGMIAASEPVAAAAEPTAQPIRFLSKEARLAAIHAARAHTVVRLPAYEQVEKNPILYAHASRVFHLESNPGNARAMVQAHGDGAGLRDVWLNPPPIPLTTPEMDAVFDAPYARAPHPSYGSAKIPAWEMIRFSVNIMRGCFGGCTFCSITEHEGRIIQSRSEESILHEIEAIRDKTPGFTGVISDLGGPTANMYRLACKDPKIESACRRLSCVFPDICENMNTDHGPLIQVYRKARALPGIKKILIGSGVRYDLAVKSPEYVKELVTHHVGGYLKIAPEHTEEGPLNHMMKPGMGAYDRFKQLFEKYSQEAGKEQYLIPYFIAAHPGTTNEDMLNLALWLKRNKFRLDQVQTFLPTPMAMATTMYHSELNPLKKVLRGAQSVAVTKQGRVRKLHKAFLRYHDAENWPMLREALKEMGREDLIGNGKHHLIPSFQPAGTGRWFEPSGARKPEVEEKAYIHAPPSLRKVPPRKDTPRQNGPTRGPRANEAEAPPPRRGAGRVGNAGAGYGDKPGEKSNSRPGFPPAGGGRRGRSEGKPKK
;
A
#
# COMPACT_ATOMS: atom_id res chain seq x y z
N MET A 1 -10.93 24.35 3.80
CA MET A 1 -9.92 23.63 4.62
C MET A 1 -9.20 24.66 5.45
N GLU A 2 -8.95 24.36 6.70
CA GLU A 2 -8.05 25.12 7.55
C GLU A 2 -6.72 25.34 6.83
N THR A 3 -6.18 26.57 6.87
CA THR A 3 -4.91 26.88 6.20
C THR A 3 -3.79 26.23 6.99
N ALA A 4 -3.31 25.09 6.52
CA ALA A 4 -2.16 24.41 7.14
C ALA A 4 -0.92 25.31 7.03
N LYS A 5 -0.10 25.33 8.08
CA LYS A 5 1.20 25.98 8.05
C LYS A 5 2.05 25.39 6.90
N PRO A 6 2.62 26.23 6.01
CA PRO A 6 3.40 25.73 4.89
C PRO A 6 4.61 24.90 5.36
N LEU A 7 4.88 23.79 4.66
CA LEU A 7 5.90 22.80 5.05
C LEU A 7 7.31 23.40 5.24
N PHE A 8 7.67 24.39 4.41
CA PHE A 8 8.98 25.04 4.43
C PHE A 8 8.96 26.46 5.03
N SER A 9 7.94 26.80 5.84
CA SER A 9 7.85 28.10 6.53
C SER A 9 8.61 28.17 7.86
N TYR A 10 9.17 27.05 8.30
CA TYR A 10 9.95 26.98 9.53
C TYR A 10 11.34 27.56 9.33
N ARG A 11 11.86 28.27 10.35
CA ARG A 11 13.25 28.64 10.37
C ARG A 11 14.12 27.37 10.39
N PRO A 12 15.06 27.20 9.44
CA PRO A 12 15.91 26.04 9.43
C PRO A 12 16.65 25.87 10.78
N TYR A 13 16.75 24.62 11.23
CA TYR A 13 17.49 24.29 12.44
C TYR A 13 18.98 24.61 12.28
N TRP A 14 19.66 24.84 13.38
CA TRP A 14 21.04 25.33 13.38
C TRP A 14 22.04 24.42 12.65
N ALA A 15 21.75 23.12 12.58
CA ALA A 15 22.62 22.15 11.94
C ALA A 15 22.61 22.22 10.41
N LYS A 16 21.75 23.04 9.79
CA LYS A 16 21.79 23.32 8.33
C LYS A 16 23.16 23.78 7.84
N ARG A 17 23.99 24.33 8.74
CA ARG A 17 25.39 24.72 8.46
C ARG A 17 26.28 23.57 7.96
N PHE A 18 25.96 22.33 8.24
CA PHE A 18 26.69 21.16 7.75
C PHE A 18 26.45 20.84 6.29
N GLY A 19 25.45 21.49 5.65
CA GLY A 19 25.09 21.26 4.26
C GLY A 19 24.27 19.99 4.05
N VAL A 20 24.29 19.50 2.82
CA VAL A 20 23.56 18.30 2.41
C VAL A 20 24.54 17.13 2.29
N SER A 21 24.22 16.02 2.95
CA SER A 21 25.01 14.79 2.87
C SER A 21 24.79 14.06 1.53
N LYS A 22 25.82 13.40 1.00
CA LYS A 22 25.67 12.57 -0.19
C LYS A 22 24.71 11.40 0.06
N PHE A 23 24.83 10.76 1.21
CA PHE A 23 23.89 9.79 1.79
C PHE A 23 23.73 10.15 3.26
N LEU A 24 22.56 9.87 3.83
CA LEU A 24 22.37 9.96 5.26
C LEU A 24 23.21 8.88 5.93
N PRO A 25 23.96 9.19 7.03
CA PRO A 25 24.90 8.24 7.61
C PRO A 25 24.22 7.03 8.25
N MET A 26 24.81 5.87 8.03
CA MET A 26 24.45 4.60 8.64
C MET A 26 25.49 4.11 9.66
N SER A 27 26.58 4.84 9.85
CA SER A 27 27.67 4.47 10.76
C SER A 27 28.28 5.69 11.44
N LYS A 28 28.91 5.47 12.60
CA LYS A 28 29.63 6.53 13.31
C LYS A 28 30.76 7.13 12.45
N LYS A 29 31.47 6.28 11.68
CA LYS A 29 32.51 6.74 10.75
C LYS A 29 31.99 7.74 9.71
N GLU A 30 30.79 7.53 9.20
CA GLU A 30 30.14 8.44 8.25
C GLU A 30 29.69 9.74 8.92
N MET A 31 29.21 9.67 10.19
CA MET A 31 28.93 10.85 10.99
C MET A 31 30.18 11.68 11.23
N ASP A 32 31.30 11.03 11.59
CA ASP A 32 32.58 11.69 11.84
C ASP A 32 33.10 12.38 10.55
N ALA A 33 32.93 11.75 9.39
CA ALA A 33 33.27 12.34 8.09
C ALA A 33 32.42 13.59 7.74
N LEU A 34 31.19 13.66 8.28
CA LEU A 34 30.30 14.84 8.16
C LEU A 34 30.55 15.90 9.25
N GLY A 35 31.44 15.62 10.19
CA GLY A 35 31.72 16.47 11.35
C GLY A 35 30.59 16.44 12.39
N TRP A 36 29.80 15.37 12.44
CA TRP A 36 28.68 15.24 13.37
C TRP A 36 29.09 14.46 14.61
N ASP A 37 28.88 15.02 15.76
CA ASP A 37 29.05 14.38 17.07
C ASP A 37 27.86 13.48 17.44
N SER A 38 26.68 13.86 16.98
CA SER A 38 25.41 13.18 17.26
C SER A 38 24.43 13.38 16.11
N CYS A 39 23.38 12.56 16.05
CA CYS A 39 22.21 12.78 15.23
C CYS A 39 21.10 13.49 16.02
N ASP A 40 20.35 14.36 15.36
CA ASP A 40 19.15 14.94 15.98
C ASP A 40 17.99 13.95 15.92
N VAL A 41 17.85 13.23 14.81
CA VAL A 41 16.86 12.17 14.60
C VAL A 41 17.57 10.93 14.07
N ILE A 42 17.21 9.76 14.57
CA ILE A 42 17.63 8.48 14.02
C ILE A 42 16.41 7.74 13.51
N LEU A 43 16.42 7.41 12.20
CA LEU A 43 15.35 6.68 11.56
C LEU A 43 15.70 5.18 11.50
N VAL A 44 14.78 4.32 11.97
CA VAL A 44 14.94 2.85 11.98
C VAL A 44 13.96 2.24 11.00
N THR A 45 14.46 1.38 10.11
CA THR A 45 13.63 0.76 9.06
C THR A 45 13.91 -0.74 8.87
N GLY A 46 12.88 -1.48 8.49
CA GLY A 46 12.99 -2.89 8.09
C GLY A 46 13.51 -3.10 6.66
N ASP A 47 13.60 -2.04 5.84
CA ASP A 47 14.14 -2.09 4.48
C ASP A 47 15.61 -1.71 4.45
N ALA A 48 16.34 -2.17 3.43
CA ALA A 48 17.64 -1.59 3.09
C ALA A 48 17.48 -0.09 2.78
N TYR A 49 18.47 0.72 3.17
CA TYR A 49 18.45 2.14 2.86
C TYR A 49 18.80 2.39 1.39
N ILE A 50 17.82 2.89 0.68
CA ILE A 50 17.94 3.35 -0.70
C ILE A 50 17.57 4.83 -0.71
N ASP A 51 18.48 5.68 -1.09
CA ASP A 51 18.26 7.13 -1.14
C ASP A 51 17.51 7.52 -2.42
N HIS A 52 16.18 7.29 -2.40
CA HIS A 52 15.30 7.48 -3.54
C HIS A 52 13.91 7.93 -3.07
N PRO A 53 13.22 8.85 -3.77
CA PRO A 53 11.93 9.41 -3.34
C PRO A 53 10.78 8.39 -3.24
N SER A 54 10.92 7.19 -3.80
CA SER A 54 9.96 6.09 -3.63
C SER A 54 10.17 5.29 -2.34
N PHE A 55 11.20 5.59 -1.53
CA PHE A 55 11.44 4.95 -0.25
C PHE A 55 11.17 5.91 0.89
N GLY A 56 10.21 5.55 1.75
CA GLY A 56 9.74 6.43 2.81
C GLY A 56 10.85 6.94 3.75
N MET A 57 11.86 6.11 4.04
CA MET A 57 12.97 6.53 4.90
C MET A 57 13.85 7.60 4.25
N ALA A 58 14.15 7.46 2.96
CA ALA A 58 14.89 8.48 2.23
C ALA A 58 14.10 9.78 2.17
N LEU A 59 12.80 9.68 1.83
CA LEU A 59 11.92 10.85 1.73
C LEU A 59 11.85 11.62 3.05
N ILE A 60 11.56 10.93 4.16
CA ILE A 60 11.48 11.54 5.49
C ILE A 60 12.85 12.06 5.94
N GLY A 61 13.92 11.30 5.70
CA GLY A 61 15.27 11.71 6.07
C GLY A 61 15.72 12.97 5.31
N ARG A 62 15.51 13.03 4.00
CA ARG A 62 15.84 14.19 3.17
C ARG A 62 14.97 15.41 3.50
N LEU A 63 13.71 15.21 3.84
CA LEU A 63 12.83 16.28 4.30
C LEU A 63 13.35 16.90 5.60
N LEU A 64 13.73 16.09 6.59
CA LEU A 64 14.29 16.58 7.85
C LEU A 64 15.68 17.22 7.66
N GLU A 65 16.52 16.68 6.79
CA GLU A 65 17.80 17.30 6.41
C GLU A 65 17.57 18.67 5.77
N ALA A 66 16.56 18.82 4.89
CA ALA A 66 16.19 20.10 4.30
C ALA A 66 15.72 21.13 5.35
N GLN A 67 15.10 20.67 6.44
CA GLN A 67 14.76 21.49 7.62
C GLN A 67 15.98 21.83 8.49
N GLY A 68 17.15 21.25 8.19
CA GLY A 68 18.40 21.53 8.88
C GLY A 68 18.70 20.60 10.05
N PHE A 69 18.09 19.44 10.15
CA PHE A 69 18.36 18.43 11.17
C PHE A 69 19.40 17.41 10.69
N ARG A 70 20.23 16.89 11.63
CA ARG A 70 21.15 15.79 11.40
C ARG A 70 20.40 14.46 11.54
N VAL A 71 20.28 13.73 10.44
CA VAL A 71 19.48 12.50 10.38
C VAL A 71 20.35 11.30 10.09
N GLY A 72 20.34 10.30 10.97
CA GLY A 72 21.00 9.02 10.77
C GLY A 72 20.01 7.92 10.43
N ILE A 73 20.44 6.88 9.71
CA ILE A 73 19.61 5.73 9.32
C ILE A 73 20.15 4.44 9.94
N ILE A 74 19.29 3.69 10.62
CA ILE A 74 19.54 2.31 11.03
C ILE A 74 18.64 1.41 10.18
N ALA A 75 19.21 0.80 9.14
CA ALA A 75 18.50 -0.06 8.21
C ALA A 75 18.68 -1.53 8.56
N GLN A 76 17.60 -2.29 8.64
CA GLN A 76 17.58 -3.72 8.91
C GLN A 76 18.44 -4.16 10.11
N PRO A 77 18.31 -3.52 11.29
CA PRO A 77 19.08 -3.89 12.47
C PRO A 77 18.79 -5.33 12.91
N ASP A 78 19.80 -6.01 13.45
CA ASP A 78 19.54 -7.27 14.16
C ASP A 78 18.74 -6.96 15.44
N TRP A 79 17.50 -7.45 15.46
CA TRP A 79 16.55 -7.18 16.54
C TRP A 79 16.68 -8.10 17.75
N LYS A 80 17.69 -9.00 17.79
CA LYS A 80 17.88 -9.93 18.91
C LYS A 80 18.36 -9.23 20.17
N SER A 81 19.04 -8.08 20.02
CA SER A 81 19.47 -7.23 21.12
C SER A 81 19.22 -5.75 20.83
N ALA A 82 19.45 -4.88 21.84
CA ALA A 82 19.34 -3.43 21.67
C ALA A 82 20.64 -2.80 21.10
N ASP A 83 21.75 -3.54 21.02
CA ASP A 83 23.05 -2.98 20.63
C ASP A 83 23.08 -2.44 19.19
N PRO A 84 22.46 -3.08 18.18
CA PRO A 84 22.38 -2.52 16.84
C PRO A 84 21.66 -1.17 16.77
N PHE A 85 20.83 -0.86 17.77
CA PHE A 85 20.09 0.40 17.85
C PHE A 85 20.91 1.52 18.53
N ARG A 86 22.14 1.22 18.98
CA ARG A 86 23.09 2.18 19.59
C ARG A 86 24.21 2.61 18.65
N ILE A 87 24.32 2.04 17.45
CA ILE A 87 25.46 2.21 16.54
C ILE A 87 25.73 3.67 16.13
N LEU A 88 24.68 4.53 16.10
CA LEU A 88 24.78 5.95 15.81
C LEU A 88 24.78 6.83 17.08
N GLY A 89 24.80 6.21 18.25
CA GLY A 89 24.67 6.92 19.52
C GLY A 89 23.21 7.26 19.87
N ARG A 90 23.05 8.13 20.88
CA ARG A 90 21.76 8.64 21.35
C ARG A 90 21.31 9.78 20.45
N PRO A 91 20.10 9.77 19.86
CA PRO A 91 19.57 10.92 19.15
C PRO A 91 19.20 12.05 20.10
N ASN A 92 19.36 13.29 19.67
CA ASN A 92 19.05 14.46 20.49
C ASN A 92 17.54 14.64 20.70
N LEU A 93 16.71 14.25 19.71
CA LEU A 93 15.27 14.49 19.74
C LEU A 93 14.48 13.17 19.86
N TYR A 94 14.56 12.29 18.87
CA TYR A 94 13.76 11.04 18.90
C TYR A 94 14.28 9.97 17.93
N PHE A 95 13.81 8.73 18.15
CA PHE A 95 13.83 7.67 17.16
C PHE A 95 12.56 7.69 16.32
N GLY A 96 12.68 7.79 14.98
CA GLY A 96 11.59 7.57 14.04
C GLY A 96 11.60 6.13 13.52
N VAL A 97 10.54 5.35 13.73
CA VAL A 97 10.56 3.91 13.49
C VAL A 97 9.49 3.51 12.48
N THR A 98 9.87 2.69 11.49
CA THR A 98 8.95 2.07 10.53
C THR A 98 9.32 0.62 10.24
N ALA A 99 8.35 -0.16 9.76
CA ALA A 99 8.59 -1.51 9.25
C ALA A 99 9.24 -1.54 7.85
N GLY A 100 9.24 -0.40 7.13
CA GLY A 100 9.65 -0.28 5.74
C GLY A 100 8.50 0.15 4.82
N ASN A 101 8.67 -0.02 3.52
CA ASN A 101 7.68 0.35 2.50
C ASN A 101 6.44 -0.58 2.49
N MET A 102 6.51 -1.72 3.15
CA MET A 102 5.40 -2.65 3.31
C MET A 102 5.15 -2.98 4.78
N ASP A 103 3.92 -3.39 5.11
CA ASP A 103 3.63 -4.07 6.36
C ASP A 103 4.49 -5.34 6.48
N SER A 104 5.16 -5.54 7.61
CA SER A 104 6.14 -6.61 7.79
C SER A 104 5.53 -8.01 7.63
N MET A 105 4.28 -8.20 8.07
CA MET A 105 3.58 -9.47 7.93
C MET A 105 3.19 -9.75 6.47
N VAL A 106 2.72 -8.72 5.74
CA VAL A 106 2.41 -8.81 4.30
C VAL A 106 3.67 -9.09 3.49
N ASN A 107 4.79 -8.48 3.86
CA ASN A 107 6.05 -8.70 3.18
C ASN A 107 6.61 -10.11 3.41
N ARG A 108 6.51 -10.62 4.63
CA ARG A 108 7.11 -11.90 5.02
C ARG A 108 6.27 -13.12 4.65
N TYR A 109 4.94 -13.01 4.61
CA TYR A 109 4.04 -14.14 4.43
C TYR A 109 3.22 -14.07 3.14
N THR A 110 2.89 -15.26 2.60
CA THR A 110 1.89 -15.40 1.53
C THR A 110 0.46 -15.31 2.10
N SER A 111 -0.54 -15.29 1.20
CA SER A 111 -1.96 -15.38 1.58
C SER A 111 -2.35 -16.71 2.24
N GLU A 112 -1.52 -17.75 2.09
CA GLU A 112 -1.67 -19.05 2.75
C GLU A 112 -0.85 -19.14 4.05
N ARG A 113 -0.38 -18.00 4.59
CA ARG A 113 0.43 -17.92 5.82
C ARG A 113 1.79 -18.64 5.74
N ARG A 114 2.33 -18.87 4.53
CA ARG A 114 3.65 -19.45 4.33
C ARG A 114 4.70 -18.36 4.29
N ILE A 115 5.85 -18.59 4.88
CA ILE A 115 7.00 -17.66 4.79
C ILE A 115 7.47 -17.61 3.33
N ARG A 116 7.75 -16.40 2.83
CA ARG A 116 8.34 -16.19 1.51
C ARG A 116 9.81 -16.56 1.52
N SER A 117 10.29 -17.03 0.38
CA SER A 117 11.70 -17.41 0.17
C SER A 117 12.61 -16.21 -0.10
N ASP A 118 12.04 -15.04 -0.37
CA ASP A 118 12.75 -13.83 -0.77
C ASP A 118 12.11 -12.57 -0.19
N ASP A 119 12.92 -11.54 -0.01
CA ASP A 119 12.50 -10.20 0.38
C ASP A 119 13.05 -9.17 -0.61
N ALA A 120 12.18 -8.58 -1.42
CA ALA A 120 12.54 -7.62 -2.46
C ALA A 120 13.24 -6.34 -1.92
N TYR A 121 13.06 -6.01 -0.65
CA TYR A 121 13.64 -4.82 0.00
C TYR A 121 14.98 -5.10 0.70
N THR A 122 15.55 -6.27 0.49
CA THR A 122 16.79 -6.71 1.16
C THR A 122 17.91 -6.92 0.13
N PRO A 123 19.18 -6.59 0.45
CA PRO A 123 20.32 -6.90 -0.39
C PRO A 123 20.39 -8.41 -0.71
N GLY A 124 20.50 -8.73 -2.01
CA GLY A 124 20.48 -10.11 -2.48
C GLY A 124 19.13 -10.81 -2.35
N ALA A 125 18.04 -10.08 -2.12
CA ALA A 125 16.71 -10.63 -1.83
C ALA A 125 16.69 -11.58 -0.63
N ALA A 126 17.63 -11.44 0.32
CA ALA A 126 17.77 -12.35 1.44
C ALA A 126 16.52 -12.33 2.35
N PRO A 127 15.89 -13.48 2.62
CA PRO A 127 14.73 -13.56 3.51
C PRO A 127 15.14 -13.35 4.98
N ASP A 128 14.14 -13.23 5.86
CA ASP A 128 14.29 -13.18 7.32
C ASP A 128 15.19 -12.06 7.86
N LYS A 129 15.25 -10.92 7.16
CA LYS A 129 15.98 -9.72 7.62
C LYS A 129 15.15 -8.75 8.44
N ARG A 130 13.89 -9.09 8.69
CA ARG A 130 12.99 -8.31 9.57
C ARG A 130 12.16 -9.24 10.47
N PRO A 131 11.84 -8.83 11.71
CA PRO A 131 10.97 -9.60 12.59
C PRO A 131 9.50 -9.52 12.14
N ASP A 132 8.69 -10.43 12.65
CA ASP A 132 7.25 -10.28 12.62
C ASP A 132 6.85 -9.02 13.39
N ARG A 133 5.91 -8.23 12.80
CA ARG A 133 5.46 -6.96 13.37
C ARG A 133 6.66 -6.05 13.71
N ALA A 134 7.50 -5.83 12.69
CA ALA A 134 8.78 -5.15 12.80
C ALA A 134 8.67 -3.79 13.51
N LEU A 135 7.62 -3.03 13.25
CA LEU A 135 7.39 -1.74 13.89
C LEU A 135 7.36 -1.86 15.42
N THR A 136 6.65 -2.84 15.96
CA THR A 136 6.57 -3.11 17.40
C THR A 136 7.94 -3.50 17.97
N VAL A 137 8.61 -4.45 17.31
CA VAL A 137 9.89 -4.97 17.80
C VAL A 137 10.96 -3.88 17.80
N TYR A 138 11.08 -3.13 16.71
CA TYR A 138 12.07 -2.06 16.59
C TYR A 138 11.83 -0.93 17.59
N ALA A 139 10.58 -0.50 17.79
CA ALA A 139 10.24 0.51 18.76
C ALA A 139 10.61 0.08 20.19
N GLN A 140 10.33 -1.18 20.55
CA GLN A 140 10.72 -1.74 21.85
C GLN A 140 12.24 -1.79 22.02
N ARG A 141 13.00 -2.13 20.96
CA ARG A 141 14.47 -2.11 20.98
C ARG A 141 15.05 -0.71 21.11
N CYS A 142 14.47 0.30 20.44
CA CYS A 142 14.83 1.69 20.64
C CYS A 142 14.62 2.12 22.11
N ARG A 143 13.48 1.75 22.71
CA ARG A 143 13.17 2.03 24.10
C ARG A 143 14.13 1.31 25.07
N GLU A 144 14.55 0.11 24.75
CA GLU A 144 15.56 -0.65 25.52
C GLU A 144 16.95 -0.02 25.38
N ALA A 145 17.30 0.47 24.17
CA ALA A 145 18.57 1.13 23.92
C ALA A 145 18.70 2.44 24.73
N TYR A 146 17.65 3.27 24.73
CA TYR A 146 17.62 4.57 25.42
C TYR A 146 16.22 4.82 26.00
N LYS A 147 16.06 4.62 27.31
CA LYS A 147 14.76 4.67 28.01
C LYS A 147 14.09 6.04 27.98
N ASP A 148 14.90 7.10 27.96
CA ASP A 148 14.51 8.51 28.08
C ASP A 148 14.32 9.21 26.73
N VAL A 149 14.66 8.55 25.61
CA VAL A 149 14.52 9.11 24.27
C VAL A 149 13.10 8.85 23.76
N ALA A 150 12.48 9.86 23.17
CA ALA A 150 11.18 9.72 22.53
C ALA A 150 11.22 8.73 21.35
N VAL A 151 10.16 7.93 21.21
CA VAL A 151 9.99 6.98 20.10
C VAL A 151 8.74 7.34 19.33
N VAL A 152 8.91 7.74 18.09
CA VAL A 152 7.83 8.08 17.15
C VAL A 152 7.73 6.99 16.10
N ILE A 153 6.57 6.37 15.96
CA ILE A 153 6.34 5.30 14.98
C ILE A 153 5.50 5.80 13.80
N GLY A 154 5.67 5.18 12.63
CA GLY A 154 4.92 5.58 11.44
C GLY A 154 5.05 4.60 10.28
N GLY A 155 4.80 5.10 9.06
CA GLY A 155 4.78 4.30 7.85
C GLY A 155 3.50 3.47 7.70
N ILE A 156 3.46 2.59 6.69
CA ILE A 156 2.25 1.86 6.33
C ILE A 156 1.79 0.92 7.47
N GLU A 157 2.70 0.18 8.11
CA GLU A 157 2.35 -0.73 9.21
C GLU A 157 1.75 0.03 10.39
N GLY A 158 2.30 1.20 10.74
CA GLY A 158 1.74 2.09 11.76
C GLY A 158 0.36 2.59 11.39
N SER A 159 0.20 3.08 10.16
CA SER A 159 -1.07 3.60 9.66
C SER A 159 -2.19 2.55 9.70
N LEU A 160 -1.90 1.31 9.30
CA LEU A 160 -2.88 0.23 9.23
C LEU A 160 -3.17 -0.46 10.57
N ARG A 161 -2.42 -0.13 11.63
CA ARG A 161 -2.54 -0.74 12.97
C ARG A 161 -2.73 0.29 14.08
N ARG A 162 -3.12 1.53 13.70
CA ARG A 162 -3.22 2.67 14.64
C ARG A 162 -4.34 2.59 15.65
N ILE A 163 -5.31 1.70 15.43
CA ILE A 163 -6.47 1.43 16.29
C ILE A 163 -6.66 -0.09 16.43
N ALA A 164 -7.65 -0.56 17.17
CA ALA A 164 -8.02 -1.97 17.20
C ALA A 164 -8.25 -2.49 15.75
N HIS A 165 -7.57 -3.57 15.38
CA HIS A 165 -7.57 -4.10 14.03
C HIS A 165 -7.50 -5.63 14.02
N TYR A 166 -8.18 -6.26 13.06
CA TYR A 166 -8.06 -7.70 12.86
C TYR A 166 -6.70 -8.04 12.24
N ASP A 167 -5.99 -8.95 12.88
CA ASP A 167 -4.70 -9.49 12.42
C ASP A 167 -4.92 -10.89 11.85
N TYR A 168 -4.79 -11.02 10.54
CA TYR A 168 -5.02 -12.26 9.80
C TYR A 168 -4.11 -13.42 10.26
N TRP A 169 -2.87 -13.12 10.66
CA TRP A 169 -1.89 -14.17 11.02
C TRP A 169 -2.13 -14.76 12.40
N SER A 170 -2.60 -13.96 13.35
CA SER A 170 -3.02 -14.44 14.68
C SER A 170 -4.50 -14.82 14.76
N ASP A 171 -5.29 -14.49 13.73
CA ASP A 171 -6.75 -14.69 13.65
C ASP A 171 -7.52 -14.06 14.80
N THR A 172 -7.06 -12.88 15.24
CA THR A 172 -7.63 -12.15 16.38
C THR A 172 -7.70 -10.64 16.08
N VAL A 173 -8.59 -9.94 16.76
CA VAL A 173 -8.53 -8.49 16.81
C VAL A 173 -7.44 -8.09 17.81
N ARG A 174 -6.47 -7.31 17.36
CA ARG A 174 -5.38 -6.78 18.18
C ARG A 174 -5.65 -5.33 18.54
N ARG A 175 -5.11 -4.91 19.68
CA ARG A 175 -5.15 -3.51 20.10
C ARG A 175 -4.26 -2.62 19.24
N SER A 176 -4.37 -1.31 19.40
CA SER A 176 -3.52 -0.35 18.69
C SER A 176 -2.04 -0.68 18.83
N VAL A 177 -1.28 -0.59 17.71
CA VAL A 177 0.17 -0.80 17.71
C VAL A 177 0.92 0.19 18.60
N LEU A 178 0.33 1.35 18.89
CA LEU A 178 0.91 2.33 19.80
C LEU A 178 1.14 1.75 21.20
N LEU A 179 0.16 0.98 21.71
CA LEU A 179 0.30 0.31 23.00
C LEU A 179 1.30 -0.86 22.96
N ASP A 180 1.23 -1.67 21.89
CA ASP A 180 2.12 -2.84 21.77
C ASP A 180 3.59 -2.43 21.60
N SER A 181 3.85 -1.34 20.90
CA SER A 181 5.20 -0.80 20.66
C SER A 181 5.77 -0.01 21.84
N LYS A 182 4.92 0.48 22.75
CA LYS A 182 5.28 1.43 23.82
C LYS A 182 5.90 2.72 23.27
N ALA A 183 5.49 3.14 22.08
CA ALA A 183 5.91 4.40 21.48
C ALA A 183 5.17 5.58 22.11
N ASP A 184 5.76 6.77 22.02
CA ASP A 184 5.18 7.99 22.59
C ASP A 184 4.12 8.60 21.66
N MET A 185 4.32 8.46 20.33
CA MET A 185 3.42 8.98 19.31
C MET A 185 3.48 8.12 18.05
N LEU A 186 2.36 8.03 17.34
CA LEU A 186 2.28 7.45 16.01
C LEU A 186 1.85 8.54 15.03
N LEU A 187 2.57 8.66 13.91
CA LEU A 187 2.19 9.49 12.78
C LEU A 187 1.68 8.60 11.64
N PHE A 188 0.46 8.88 11.14
CA PHE A 188 -0.15 8.09 10.09
C PHE A 188 -0.41 8.89 8.81
N GLY A 189 -0.54 8.18 7.73
CA GLY A 189 -0.77 8.77 6.41
C GLY A 189 0.50 9.39 5.81
N ASN A 190 0.31 10.37 4.93
CA ASN A 190 1.37 11.23 4.42
C ASN A 190 1.72 12.25 5.51
N ALA A 191 2.69 11.89 6.35
CA ALA A 191 2.94 12.53 7.64
C ALA A 191 3.96 13.68 7.58
N GLU A 192 4.33 14.16 6.39
CA GLU A 192 5.39 15.17 6.21
C GLU A 192 5.17 16.41 7.07
N ARG A 193 3.94 16.97 7.07
CA ARG A 193 3.61 18.16 7.88
C ARG A 193 3.72 17.88 9.37
N ALA A 194 3.10 16.80 9.83
CA ALA A 194 3.13 16.43 11.23
C ALA A 194 4.55 16.17 11.72
N LEU A 195 5.37 15.53 10.88
CA LEU A 195 6.76 15.22 11.21
C LEU A 195 7.62 16.47 11.33
N VAL A 196 7.50 17.40 10.37
CA VAL A 196 8.26 18.66 10.39
C VAL A 196 7.85 19.51 11.60
N ASP A 197 6.54 19.64 11.87
CA ASP A 197 6.05 20.39 13.02
C ASP A 197 6.51 19.77 14.34
N LEU A 198 6.32 18.45 14.50
CA LEU A 198 6.80 17.71 15.67
C LEU A 198 8.29 17.95 15.92
N THR A 199 9.13 17.82 14.85
CA THR A 199 10.58 17.92 15.01
C THR A 199 11.01 19.32 15.43
N HIS A 200 10.43 20.37 14.87
CA HIS A 200 10.72 21.75 15.25
C HIS A 200 10.24 22.08 16.67
N ARG A 201 9.08 21.58 17.10
CA ARG A 201 8.55 21.78 18.47
C ARG A 201 9.44 21.08 19.50
N LEU A 202 9.86 19.84 19.24
CA LEU A 202 10.79 19.11 20.10
C LEU A 202 12.16 19.81 20.17
N ALA A 203 12.65 20.33 19.03
CA ALA A 203 13.88 21.10 18.98
C ALA A 203 13.77 22.46 19.71
N GLY A 204 12.55 22.99 19.83
CA GLY A 204 12.21 24.15 20.67
C GLY A 204 12.10 23.85 22.16
N GLY A 205 12.26 22.59 22.58
CA GLY A 205 12.17 22.15 23.97
C GLY A 205 10.78 21.76 24.45
N GLU A 206 9.78 21.71 23.58
CA GLU A 206 8.43 21.24 23.94
C GLU A 206 8.48 19.72 24.17
N SER A 207 7.76 19.26 25.18
CA SER A 207 7.70 17.82 25.48
C SER A 207 6.76 17.10 24.49
N ILE A 208 7.16 15.91 24.02
CA ILE A 208 6.31 15.08 23.14
C ILE A 208 4.96 14.76 23.81
N LYS A 209 4.91 14.76 25.15
CA LYS A 209 3.68 14.49 25.90
C LYS A 209 2.68 15.65 25.83
N ASP A 210 3.14 16.85 25.50
CA ASP A 210 2.32 18.05 25.46
C ASP A 210 1.83 18.34 24.02
N ILE A 211 2.51 17.77 23.01
CA ILE A 211 2.14 17.92 21.60
C ILE A 211 0.95 17.02 21.28
N ARG A 212 -0.28 17.59 21.29
CA ARG A 212 -1.55 16.85 21.14
C ARG A 212 -2.41 17.29 19.95
N ASP A 213 -2.01 18.32 19.24
CA ASP A 213 -2.77 19.03 18.20
C ASP A 213 -2.35 18.69 16.76
N LEU A 214 -1.34 17.83 16.57
CA LEU A 214 -0.86 17.46 15.25
C LEU A 214 -1.88 16.60 14.49
N ARG A 215 -2.35 17.07 13.35
CA ARG A 215 -3.18 16.25 12.46
C ARG A 215 -2.37 15.06 11.91
N GLY A 216 -3.02 13.90 11.82
CA GLY A 216 -2.34 12.66 11.43
C GLY A 216 -1.53 12.02 12.54
N SER A 217 -1.75 12.40 13.81
CA SER A 217 -1.12 11.79 14.97
C SER A 217 -2.05 10.92 15.78
N VAL A 218 -1.47 9.95 16.49
CA VAL A 218 -2.14 9.10 17.48
C VAL A 218 -1.28 9.07 18.75
N PHE A 219 -1.90 9.24 19.89
CA PHE A 219 -1.23 9.23 21.20
C PHE A 219 -2.12 8.66 22.29
N MET A 220 -1.51 8.31 23.41
CA MET A 220 -2.24 7.82 24.60
C MET A 220 -2.54 8.95 25.57
N VAL A 221 -3.73 8.90 26.16
CA VAL A 221 -4.18 9.81 27.21
C VAL A 221 -4.91 9.05 28.31
N SER A 222 -5.16 9.71 29.44
CA SER A 222 -6.05 9.19 30.49
C SER A 222 -7.46 9.05 29.94
N HIS A 223 -8.19 8.06 30.43
CA HIS A 223 -9.59 7.87 30.02
C HIS A 223 -10.44 9.12 30.32
N GLY A 224 -11.22 9.53 29.31
CA GLY A 224 -12.07 10.72 29.38
C GLY A 224 -11.33 12.06 29.18
N TRP A 225 -10.04 12.05 28.88
CA TRP A 225 -9.28 13.27 28.58
C TRP A 225 -9.84 13.96 27.31
N LYS A 226 -9.85 15.29 27.34
CA LYS A 226 -10.19 16.17 26.23
C LYS A 226 -9.19 17.32 26.15
N PRO A 227 -8.95 17.90 24.97
CA PRO A 227 -8.04 19.05 24.80
C PRO A 227 -8.50 20.30 25.59
N SER A 228 -9.81 20.54 25.69
CA SER A 228 -10.42 21.60 26.50
C SER A 228 -11.88 21.27 26.82
N ASP A 229 -12.52 22.05 27.69
CA ASP A 229 -13.94 21.90 28.05
C ASP A 229 -14.89 22.18 26.87
N GLU A 230 -14.42 22.86 25.80
CA GLU A 230 -15.20 23.12 24.61
C GLU A 230 -15.40 21.85 23.75
N TRP A 231 -14.62 20.78 24.00
CA TRP A 231 -14.74 19.54 23.25
C TRP A 231 -15.93 18.70 23.69
N SER A 232 -16.76 18.37 22.73
CA SER A 232 -17.86 17.43 22.90
C SER A 232 -17.45 16.00 22.51
N GLU A 233 -17.95 15.02 23.26
CA GLU A 233 -17.78 13.61 22.92
C GLU A 233 -19.08 13.06 22.38
N LEU A 234 -18.99 12.33 21.27
CA LEU A 234 -20.11 11.69 20.59
C LEU A 234 -19.91 10.18 20.57
N ASP A 235 -20.82 9.43 21.19
CA ASP A 235 -20.78 7.98 21.11
C ASP A 235 -21.09 7.54 19.66
N SER A 236 -20.22 6.74 19.08
CA SER A 236 -20.39 6.19 17.73
C SER A 236 -21.65 5.34 17.61
N LEU A 237 -22.08 4.66 18.66
CA LEU A 237 -23.31 3.86 18.69
C LEU A 237 -24.56 4.75 18.61
N ALA A 238 -24.50 5.96 19.13
CA ALA A 238 -25.59 6.94 18.99
C ALA A 238 -25.67 7.53 17.57
N MET A 239 -24.54 7.62 16.87
CA MET A 239 -24.49 8.13 15.51
C MET A 239 -25.12 7.19 14.49
N ASP A 240 -25.04 5.90 14.70
CA ASP A 240 -25.46 4.87 13.75
C ASP A 240 -26.40 3.83 14.39
N THR A 241 -27.29 4.29 15.30
CA THR A 241 -28.30 3.43 15.91
C THR A 241 -29.22 2.78 14.87
N PRO A 242 -29.63 1.51 15.05
CA PRO A 242 -30.57 0.84 14.16
C PRO A 242 -31.87 1.65 13.98
N GLY A 243 -32.22 1.97 12.73
CA GLY A 243 -33.43 2.70 12.38
C GLY A 243 -33.30 4.23 12.23
N ARG A 244 -32.23 4.84 12.71
CA ARG A 244 -32.00 6.27 12.55
C ARG A 244 -30.74 6.52 11.75
N VAL A 245 -30.89 6.76 10.46
CA VAL A 245 -29.85 7.44 9.69
C VAL A 245 -29.88 8.88 10.18
N ASP A 246 -28.80 9.39 10.77
CA ASP A 246 -28.56 10.81 10.75
C ASP A 246 -28.61 11.20 9.28
N LYS A 247 -29.66 11.92 8.89
CA LYS A 247 -29.73 12.53 7.57
C LYS A 247 -28.60 13.57 7.53
N HIS A 248 -27.38 13.09 7.24
CA HIS A 248 -26.39 14.03 6.73
C HIS A 248 -27.03 14.60 5.49
N PRO A 249 -27.19 15.93 5.39
CA PRO A 249 -27.69 16.51 4.17
C PRO A 249 -26.81 15.95 3.05
N ASP A 250 -27.45 15.32 2.07
CA ASP A 250 -26.77 14.88 0.86
C ASP A 250 -26.01 16.10 0.35
N PRO A 251 -24.68 16.08 0.27
CA PRO A 251 -23.91 17.23 -0.19
C PRO A 251 -24.31 17.62 -1.63
N TYR A 252 -25.05 16.75 -2.31
CA TYR A 252 -25.58 16.95 -3.65
C TYR A 252 -27.07 17.31 -3.69
N ALA A 253 -27.77 17.33 -2.53
CA ALA A 253 -29.17 17.74 -2.51
C ALA A 253 -29.30 19.21 -2.86
N THR A 254 -29.94 19.51 -3.99
CA THR A 254 -30.35 20.86 -4.34
C THR A 254 -31.42 21.36 -3.39
N THR A 255 -31.50 22.67 -3.16
CA THR A 255 -32.36 23.34 -2.19
C THR A 255 -33.83 22.94 -2.28
N GLY A 256 -34.29 22.39 -3.43
CA GLY A 256 -35.66 21.90 -3.64
C GLY A 256 -35.97 20.54 -3.03
N MET A 257 -34.96 19.69 -2.75
CA MET A 257 -35.18 18.35 -2.17
C MET A 257 -35.24 18.36 -0.65
N ILE A 258 -34.80 19.44 -0.01
CA ILE A 258 -34.79 19.57 1.46
C ILE A 258 -36.17 19.94 2.02
N ALA A 259 -37.07 20.45 1.17
CA ALA A 259 -38.40 20.93 1.58
C ALA A 259 -39.49 19.83 1.69
N ALA A 260 -39.19 18.58 1.28
CA ALA A 260 -40.18 17.50 1.19
C ALA A 260 -40.10 16.44 2.33
N SER A 261 -39.43 16.71 3.45
CA SER A 261 -39.45 15.82 4.61
C SER A 261 -40.47 16.25 5.63
N GLU A 262 -41.47 15.41 5.91
CA GLU A 262 -42.61 15.57 6.78
C GLU A 262 -42.30 16.08 8.21
N PRO A 263 -43.28 16.81 8.84
CA PRO A 263 -43.06 17.37 10.17
C PRO A 263 -43.11 16.28 11.26
N VAL A 264 -42.08 16.28 12.10
CA VAL A 264 -42.07 15.49 13.35
C VAL A 264 -43.02 16.14 14.34
N ALA A 265 -43.92 15.31 14.90
CA ALA A 265 -44.92 15.68 15.87
C ALA A 265 -44.32 16.46 17.07
N ALA A 266 -45.01 17.50 17.43
CA ALA A 266 -44.70 18.43 18.48
C ALA A 266 -44.58 17.76 19.86
N ALA A 267 -43.52 18.00 20.59
CA ALA A 267 -43.43 17.88 22.03
C ALA A 267 -42.93 19.23 22.60
N ALA A 268 -43.75 19.79 23.48
CA ALA A 268 -43.49 20.84 24.47
C ALA A 268 -42.83 22.16 24.02
N GLU A 269 -43.54 23.24 24.22
CA GLU A 269 -43.12 24.62 23.96
C GLU A 269 -41.83 25.00 24.70
N PRO A 270 -40.83 25.50 23.96
CA PRO A 270 -39.77 26.30 24.55
C PRO A 270 -40.09 27.78 24.33
N THR A 271 -39.93 28.57 25.34
CA THR A 271 -39.92 30.04 25.34
C THR A 271 -39.19 30.59 24.11
N ALA A 272 -39.90 31.41 23.33
CA ALA A 272 -39.45 31.97 22.06
C ALA A 272 -38.17 32.82 22.25
N GLN A 273 -37.04 32.24 21.88
CA GLN A 273 -35.84 33.03 21.55
C GLN A 273 -35.91 33.47 20.08
N PRO A 274 -35.49 34.69 19.72
CA PRO A 274 -35.54 35.15 18.34
C PRO A 274 -34.67 34.28 17.46
N ILE A 275 -35.28 33.61 16.48
CA ILE A 275 -34.61 32.76 15.49
C ILE A 275 -33.74 33.70 14.63
N ARG A 276 -32.43 33.74 14.86
CA ARG A 276 -31.47 34.36 13.95
C ARG A 276 -31.29 33.40 12.75
N PHE A 277 -31.80 33.82 11.59
CA PHE A 277 -31.51 33.13 10.33
C PHE A 277 -30.03 33.36 9.99
N LEU A 278 -29.24 32.32 10.20
CA LEU A 278 -27.86 32.29 9.74
C LEU A 278 -27.83 32.10 8.22
N SER A 279 -26.96 32.82 7.50
CA SER A 279 -26.72 32.56 6.10
C SER A 279 -26.25 31.10 5.90
N LYS A 280 -26.40 30.56 4.69
CA LYS A 280 -25.97 29.17 4.35
C LYS A 280 -24.50 28.97 4.69
N GLU A 281 -23.65 29.98 4.40
CA GLU A 281 -22.24 29.99 4.71
C GLU A 281 -21.98 29.99 6.23
N ALA A 282 -22.69 30.84 6.98
CA ALA A 282 -22.56 30.90 8.43
C ALA A 282 -23.00 29.59 9.11
N ARG A 283 -24.04 28.93 8.58
CA ARG A 283 -24.50 27.63 9.07
C ARG A 283 -23.47 26.53 8.78
N LEU A 284 -22.89 26.51 7.58
CA LEU A 284 -21.82 25.57 7.23
C LEU A 284 -20.57 25.80 8.08
N ALA A 285 -20.17 27.06 8.29
CA ALA A 285 -19.06 27.42 9.15
C ALA A 285 -19.28 26.95 10.60
N ALA A 286 -20.51 27.15 11.15
CA ALA A 286 -20.87 26.66 12.49
C ALA A 286 -20.82 25.13 12.60
N ILE A 287 -21.28 24.40 11.57
CA ILE A 287 -21.18 22.94 11.51
C ILE A 287 -19.72 22.49 11.47
N HIS A 288 -18.89 23.14 10.67
CA HIS A 288 -17.45 22.83 10.60
C HIS A 288 -16.75 23.12 11.94
N ALA A 289 -17.03 24.27 12.56
CA ALA A 289 -16.47 24.61 13.86
C ALA A 289 -16.89 23.61 14.94
N ALA A 290 -18.17 23.23 14.99
CA ALA A 290 -18.66 22.22 15.92
C ALA A 290 -17.99 20.85 15.70
N ARG A 291 -17.73 20.46 14.44
CA ARG A 291 -17.01 19.21 14.13
C ARG A 291 -15.54 19.25 14.54
N ALA A 292 -14.88 20.40 14.42
CA ALA A 292 -13.48 20.57 14.81
C ALA A 292 -13.25 20.32 16.30
N HIS A 293 -14.25 20.58 17.17
CA HIS A 293 -14.21 20.35 18.59
C HIS A 293 -15.05 19.13 19.03
N THR A 294 -15.23 18.15 18.15
CA THR A 294 -15.96 16.93 18.46
C THR A 294 -15.05 15.72 18.33
N VAL A 295 -15.04 14.86 19.34
CA VAL A 295 -14.39 13.55 19.28
C VAL A 295 -15.44 12.44 19.22
N VAL A 296 -15.22 11.45 18.37
CA VAL A 296 -16.08 10.26 18.26
C VAL A 296 -15.50 9.14 19.10
N ARG A 297 -16.25 8.70 20.11
CA ARG A 297 -15.89 7.54 20.92
C ARG A 297 -16.31 6.26 20.21
N LEU A 298 -15.34 5.45 19.85
CA LEU A 298 -15.55 4.10 19.30
C LEU A 298 -15.78 3.09 20.45
N PRO A 299 -16.43 1.95 20.17
CA PRO A 299 -16.49 0.85 21.14
C PRO A 299 -15.08 0.48 21.61
N ALA A 300 -14.94 0.17 22.90
CA ALA A 300 -13.66 -0.19 23.51
C ALA A 300 -13.02 -1.41 22.82
N TYR A 301 -11.70 -1.51 22.91
CA TYR A 301 -10.96 -2.64 22.34
C TYR A 301 -11.51 -3.99 22.81
N GLU A 302 -11.73 -4.14 24.09
CA GLU A 302 -12.22 -5.37 24.74
C GLU A 302 -13.64 -5.77 24.26
N GLN A 303 -14.41 -4.78 23.79
CA GLN A 303 -15.73 -4.99 23.20
C GLN A 303 -15.60 -5.45 21.74
N VAL A 304 -14.77 -4.76 20.94
CA VAL A 304 -14.60 -5.10 19.52
C VAL A 304 -13.83 -6.38 19.31
N GLU A 305 -12.95 -6.76 20.25
CA GLU A 305 -12.25 -8.04 20.26
C GLU A 305 -13.22 -9.23 20.33
N LYS A 306 -14.25 -9.11 21.16
CA LYS A 306 -15.21 -10.19 21.46
C LYS A 306 -16.46 -10.15 20.59
N ASN A 307 -16.73 -9.00 19.94
CA ASN A 307 -17.98 -8.79 19.23
C ASN A 307 -17.74 -8.31 17.78
N PRO A 308 -17.86 -9.23 16.79
CA PRO A 308 -17.65 -8.90 15.38
C PRO A 308 -18.59 -7.78 14.86
N ILE A 309 -19.80 -7.64 15.43
CA ILE A 309 -20.74 -6.58 15.03
C ILE A 309 -20.20 -5.22 15.44
N LEU A 310 -19.71 -5.10 16.69
CA LEU A 310 -19.09 -3.86 17.18
C LEU A 310 -17.78 -3.55 16.43
N TYR A 311 -17.00 -4.59 16.04
CA TYR A 311 -15.84 -4.41 15.21
C TYR A 311 -16.20 -3.85 13.82
N ALA A 312 -17.21 -4.42 13.17
CA ALA A 312 -17.68 -3.94 11.87
C ALA A 312 -18.24 -2.50 11.96
N HIS A 313 -18.96 -2.18 13.05
CA HIS A 313 -19.44 -0.83 13.33
C HIS A 313 -18.28 0.17 13.51
N ALA A 314 -17.30 -0.17 14.36
CA ALA A 314 -16.12 0.68 14.59
C ALA A 314 -15.35 0.93 13.28
N SER A 315 -15.16 -0.12 12.48
CA SER A 315 -14.52 -0.01 11.15
C SER A 315 -15.30 0.91 10.23
N ARG A 316 -16.64 0.79 10.17
CA ARG A 316 -17.46 1.69 9.36
C ARG A 316 -17.30 3.15 9.77
N VAL A 317 -17.44 3.46 11.06
CA VAL A 317 -17.31 4.83 11.57
C VAL A 317 -15.93 5.38 11.28
N PHE A 318 -14.90 4.58 11.48
CA PHE A 318 -13.51 4.93 11.17
C PHE A 318 -13.33 5.37 9.71
N HIS A 319 -13.87 4.63 8.73
CA HIS A 319 -13.76 4.98 7.33
C HIS A 319 -14.59 6.22 6.95
N LEU A 320 -15.69 6.48 7.63
CA LEU A 320 -16.48 7.70 7.45
C LEU A 320 -15.76 8.97 7.94
N GLU A 321 -14.80 8.86 8.86
CA GLU A 321 -13.98 9.96 9.38
C GLU A 321 -12.60 10.01 8.68
N SER A 322 -12.54 9.74 7.38
CA SER A 322 -11.28 9.67 6.59
C SER A 322 -11.00 10.91 5.73
N ASN A 323 -11.98 11.83 5.54
CA ASN A 323 -11.77 13.03 4.74
C ASN A 323 -11.13 14.14 5.60
N PRO A 324 -9.91 14.62 5.29
CA PRO A 324 -9.24 15.66 6.07
C PRO A 324 -10.03 16.97 6.15
N GLY A 325 -10.95 17.24 5.22
CA GLY A 325 -11.78 18.45 5.22
C GLY A 325 -12.90 18.46 6.27
N ASN A 326 -13.34 17.27 6.75
CA ASN A 326 -14.46 17.20 7.70
C ASN A 326 -14.34 16.07 8.74
N ALA A 327 -13.27 15.31 8.75
CA ALA A 327 -13.04 14.27 9.75
C ALA A 327 -12.99 14.86 11.16
N ARG A 328 -13.59 14.15 12.10
CA ARG A 328 -13.48 14.42 13.54
C ARG A 328 -12.31 13.63 14.13
N ALA A 329 -11.83 14.05 15.29
CA ALA A 329 -10.99 13.19 16.12
C ALA A 329 -11.78 11.94 16.55
N MET A 330 -11.06 10.85 16.79
CA MET A 330 -11.65 9.60 17.31
C MET A 330 -10.92 9.15 18.56
N VAL A 331 -11.62 8.45 19.44
CA VAL A 331 -11.03 7.89 20.64
C VAL A 331 -11.52 6.46 20.86
N GLN A 332 -10.60 5.57 21.25
CA GLN A 332 -10.93 4.21 21.63
C GLN A 332 -10.28 3.85 22.97
N ALA A 333 -11.09 3.35 23.89
CA ALA A 333 -10.60 2.88 25.18
C ALA A 333 -9.92 1.51 25.06
N HIS A 334 -8.84 1.32 25.83
CA HIS A 334 -8.07 0.09 25.92
C HIS A 334 -7.71 -0.21 27.38
N GLY A 335 -7.81 -1.47 27.80
CA GLY A 335 -7.56 -1.91 29.16
C GLY A 335 -8.81 -1.82 30.05
N ASP A 336 -8.63 -2.13 31.31
CA ASP A 336 -9.67 -2.14 32.33
C ASP A 336 -9.17 -1.54 33.66
N GLY A 337 -10.09 -1.18 34.55
CA GLY A 337 -9.78 -0.65 35.86
C GLY A 337 -8.72 0.45 35.85
N ALA A 338 -7.70 0.34 36.69
CA ALA A 338 -6.59 1.30 36.76
C ALA A 338 -5.69 1.33 35.50
N GLY A 339 -5.79 0.31 34.65
CA GLY A 339 -5.08 0.21 33.37
C GLY A 339 -5.77 0.88 32.19
N LEU A 340 -7.00 1.40 32.40
CA LEU A 340 -7.80 2.00 31.33
C LEU A 340 -7.13 3.27 30.78
N ARG A 341 -6.91 3.29 29.47
CA ARG A 341 -6.31 4.40 28.71
C ARG A 341 -7.10 4.62 27.44
N ASP A 342 -7.11 5.85 26.98
CA ASP A 342 -7.68 6.22 25.70
C ASP A 342 -6.57 6.36 24.65
N VAL A 343 -6.75 5.72 23.51
CA VAL A 343 -6.00 5.97 22.28
C VAL A 343 -6.74 7.04 21.51
N TRP A 344 -6.14 8.23 21.41
CA TRP A 344 -6.68 9.39 20.74
C TRP A 344 -6.10 9.48 19.33
N LEU A 345 -6.97 9.61 18.33
CA LEU A 345 -6.62 9.80 16.93
C LEU A 345 -7.05 11.20 16.50
N ASN A 346 -6.09 12.03 16.14
CA ASN A 346 -6.39 13.30 15.50
C ASN A 346 -6.91 13.10 14.06
N PRO A 347 -7.63 14.08 13.48
CA PRO A 347 -8.07 14.01 12.10
C PRO A 347 -6.92 13.74 11.13
N PRO A 348 -7.18 13.16 9.94
CA PRO A 348 -6.14 12.88 8.95
C PRO A 348 -5.31 14.11 8.57
N PRO A 349 -4.05 13.91 8.12
CA PRO A 349 -3.19 15.01 7.70
C PRO A 349 -3.79 15.77 6.52
N ILE A 350 -3.57 17.09 6.49
CA ILE A 350 -3.94 17.93 5.34
C ILE A 350 -2.99 17.61 4.19
N PRO A 351 -3.50 17.33 2.99
CA PRO A 351 -2.69 17.03 1.81
C PRO A 351 -1.65 18.13 1.51
N LEU A 352 -0.51 17.73 0.97
CA LEU A 352 0.50 18.66 0.48
C LEU A 352 -0.02 19.41 -0.75
N THR A 353 0.33 20.68 -0.84
CA THR A 353 0.14 21.48 -2.05
C THR A 353 1.14 21.04 -3.12
N THR A 354 0.89 21.37 -4.40
CA THR A 354 1.84 21.08 -5.49
C THR A 354 3.24 21.59 -5.21
N PRO A 355 3.48 22.87 -4.79
CA PRO A 355 4.83 23.33 -4.48
C PRO A 355 5.51 22.57 -3.34
N GLU A 356 4.76 22.09 -2.36
CA GLU A 356 5.30 21.26 -1.27
C GLU A 356 5.64 19.84 -1.74
N MET A 357 4.78 19.26 -2.60
CA MET A 357 5.08 17.99 -3.25
C MET A 357 6.36 18.09 -4.08
N ASP A 358 6.48 19.14 -4.89
CA ASP A 358 7.68 19.38 -5.70
C ASP A 358 8.93 19.47 -4.84
N ALA A 359 8.90 20.29 -3.79
CA ALA A 359 10.03 20.44 -2.88
C ALA A 359 10.45 19.14 -2.17
N VAL A 360 9.49 18.24 -1.88
CA VAL A 360 9.77 16.92 -1.30
C VAL A 360 10.41 15.98 -2.33
N PHE A 361 9.94 15.98 -3.58
CA PHE A 361 10.46 15.10 -4.62
C PHE A 361 11.75 15.62 -5.29
N ASP A 362 11.97 16.94 -5.32
CA ASP A 362 13.16 17.59 -5.86
C ASP A 362 14.32 17.64 -4.85
N ALA A 363 14.14 17.09 -3.64
CA ALA A 363 15.22 16.97 -2.66
C ALA A 363 16.43 16.23 -3.29
N PRO A 364 17.66 16.46 -2.80
CA PRO A 364 18.88 15.98 -3.43
C PRO A 364 19.14 14.48 -3.18
N TYR A 365 18.27 13.62 -3.68
CA TYR A 365 18.43 12.17 -3.61
C TYR A 365 19.64 11.70 -4.44
N ALA A 366 20.43 10.78 -3.88
CA ALA A 366 21.48 10.07 -4.62
C ALA A 366 20.92 9.10 -5.66
N ARG A 367 19.63 8.72 -5.58
CA ARG A 367 18.93 7.74 -6.42
C ARG A 367 19.64 6.40 -6.51
N ALA A 368 20.22 5.96 -5.42
CA ALA A 368 21.02 4.73 -5.34
C ALA A 368 20.89 4.08 -3.96
N PRO A 369 21.15 2.76 -3.87
CA PRO A 369 21.38 2.09 -2.59
C PRO A 369 22.60 2.68 -1.87
N HIS A 370 22.58 2.65 -0.54
CA HIS A 370 23.70 3.10 0.27
C HIS A 370 24.98 2.31 -0.06
N PRO A 371 26.17 2.95 -0.15
CA PRO A 371 27.42 2.29 -0.56
C PRO A 371 27.83 1.09 0.31
N SER A 372 27.36 1.01 1.56
CA SER A 372 27.65 -0.13 2.45
C SER A 372 27.15 -1.49 1.94
N TYR A 373 26.21 -1.50 0.99
CA TYR A 373 25.72 -2.74 0.38
C TYR A 373 26.60 -3.25 -0.77
N GLY A 374 27.64 -2.49 -1.18
CA GLY A 374 28.55 -2.87 -2.27
C GLY A 374 27.81 -3.16 -3.58
N SER A 375 28.06 -4.33 -4.16
CA SER A 375 27.46 -4.76 -5.43
C SER A 375 26.19 -5.60 -5.25
N ALA A 376 25.67 -5.74 -4.01
CA ALA A 376 24.47 -6.54 -3.75
C ALA A 376 23.25 -5.90 -4.42
N LYS A 377 22.53 -6.67 -5.24
CA LYS A 377 21.30 -6.21 -5.89
C LYS A 377 20.15 -6.17 -4.89
N ILE A 378 19.38 -5.11 -4.95
CA ILE A 378 18.14 -4.96 -4.17
C ILE A 378 16.99 -4.92 -5.18
N PRO A 379 16.15 -5.98 -5.25
CA PRO A 379 15.14 -6.09 -6.31
C PRO A 379 14.17 -4.91 -6.40
N ALA A 380 13.75 -4.36 -5.24
CA ALA A 380 12.86 -3.20 -5.20
C ALA A 380 13.48 -1.98 -5.89
N TRP A 381 14.79 -1.71 -5.67
CA TRP A 381 15.47 -0.61 -6.34
C TRP A 381 15.65 -0.87 -7.84
N GLU A 382 16.05 -2.09 -8.23
CA GLU A 382 16.20 -2.45 -9.64
C GLU A 382 14.90 -2.23 -10.43
N MET A 383 13.75 -2.49 -9.80
CA MET A 383 12.45 -2.31 -10.41
C MET A 383 12.08 -0.83 -10.61
N ILE A 384 12.44 0.05 -9.67
CA ILE A 384 11.94 1.44 -9.66
C ILE A 384 12.99 2.50 -10.03
N ARG A 385 14.25 2.16 -10.19
CA ARG A 385 15.35 3.14 -10.36
C ARG A 385 15.15 4.10 -11.54
N PHE A 386 14.37 3.74 -12.53
CA PHE A 386 14.00 4.54 -13.69
C PHE A 386 12.50 4.87 -13.72
N SER A 387 11.82 4.84 -12.59
CA SER A 387 10.43 5.27 -12.45
C SER A 387 10.33 6.66 -11.83
N VAL A 388 9.25 7.34 -12.16
CA VAL A 388 8.92 8.68 -11.64
C VAL A 388 7.52 8.65 -11.07
N ASN A 389 7.39 8.99 -9.81
CA ASN A 389 6.09 9.13 -9.15
C ASN A 389 5.56 10.55 -9.36
N ILE A 390 4.42 10.68 -10.03
CA ILE A 390 3.83 11.97 -10.39
C ILE A 390 2.73 12.44 -9.43
N MET A 391 2.20 11.54 -8.61
CA MET A 391 1.10 11.85 -7.70
C MET A 391 0.98 10.81 -6.59
N ARG A 392 0.27 11.17 -5.52
CA ARG A 392 -0.13 10.31 -4.40
C ARG A 392 -1.62 10.37 -4.18
N GLY A 393 -2.15 9.40 -3.43
CA GLY A 393 -3.57 9.27 -3.12
C GLY A 393 -4.34 8.48 -4.17
N CYS A 394 -5.53 8.01 -3.79
CA CYS A 394 -6.43 7.28 -4.68
C CYS A 394 -7.88 7.43 -4.22
N PHE A 395 -8.73 8.00 -5.05
CA PHE A 395 -10.17 8.16 -4.76
C PHE A 395 -11.01 6.94 -5.20
N GLY A 396 -10.37 5.84 -5.57
CA GLY A 396 -11.03 4.60 -6.00
C GLY A 396 -11.83 3.92 -4.89
N GLY A 397 -11.32 3.93 -3.66
CA GLY A 397 -11.99 3.39 -2.47
C GLY A 397 -12.19 1.87 -2.48
N CYS A 398 -11.42 1.11 -3.28
CA CYS A 398 -11.54 -0.34 -3.33
C CYS A 398 -11.37 -0.96 -1.94
N THR A 399 -12.30 -1.80 -1.51
CA THR A 399 -12.40 -2.28 -0.12
C THR A 399 -11.23 -3.15 0.33
N PHE A 400 -10.52 -3.76 -0.60
CA PHE A 400 -9.35 -4.60 -0.33
C PHE A 400 -8.03 -3.83 -0.30
N CYS A 401 -8.03 -2.55 -0.69
CA CYS A 401 -6.82 -1.76 -0.91
C CYS A 401 -6.53 -0.83 0.28
N SER A 402 -5.30 -0.87 0.76
CA SER A 402 -4.85 -0.04 1.89
C SER A 402 -4.30 1.33 1.49
N ILE A 403 -4.20 1.65 0.20
CA ILE A 403 -3.65 2.93 -0.29
C ILE A 403 -4.48 4.09 0.26
N THR A 404 -5.80 4.01 0.17
CA THR A 404 -6.71 5.06 0.68
C THR A 404 -6.52 5.31 2.18
N GLU A 405 -6.23 4.26 2.96
CA GLU A 405 -6.06 4.33 4.41
C GLU A 405 -4.69 4.89 4.83
N HIS A 406 -3.72 4.86 3.93
CA HIS A 406 -2.38 5.39 4.15
C HIS A 406 -2.15 6.73 3.42
N GLU A 407 -2.32 6.79 2.12
CA GLU A 407 -2.07 8.00 1.32
C GLU A 407 -3.26 8.98 1.28
N GLY A 408 -4.46 8.48 1.62
CA GLY A 408 -5.69 9.25 1.55
C GLY A 408 -6.36 9.22 0.17
N ARG A 409 -7.53 9.88 0.09
CA ARG A 409 -8.37 9.91 -1.13
C ARG A 409 -8.19 11.16 -1.98
N ILE A 410 -7.61 12.23 -1.42
CA ILE A 410 -7.35 13.46 -2.15
C ILE A 410 -6.04 13.31 -2.92
N ILE A 411 -6.09 13.55 -4.21
CA ILE A 411 -4.91 13.44 -5.07
C ILE A 411 -3.98 14.61 -4.84
N GLN A 412 -2.71 14.30 -4.55
CA GLN A 412 -1.62 15.24 -4.42
C GLN A 412 -0.71 15.08 -5.64
N SER A 413 -0.73 16.05 -6.54
CA SER A 413 0.01 15.98 -7.80
C SER A 413 1.22 16.90 -7.79
N ARG A 414 2.30 16.46 -8.39
CA ARG A 414 3.49 17.28 -8.69
C ARG A 414 3.23 18.22 -9.84
N SER A 415 4.04 19.26 -9.96
CA SER A 415 4.08 20.10 -11.16
C SER A 415 4.70 19.34 -12.34
N GLU A 416 4.42 19.82 -13.52
CA GLU A 416 5.03 19.30 -14.74
C GLU A 416 6.54 19.51 -14.73
N GLU A 417 6.98 20.70 -14.28
CA GLU A 417 8.38 21.10 -14.20
C GLU A 417 9.18 20.16 -13.29
N SER A 418 8.67 19.86 -12.10
CA SER A 418 9.31 18.92 -11.16
C SER A 418 9.43 17.50 -11.76
N ILE A 419 8.38 17.04 -12.46
CA ILE A 419 8.39 15.72 -13.11
C ILE A 419 9.44 15.67 -14.22
N LEU A 420 9.51 16.69 -15.09
CA LEU A 420 10.48 16.74 -16.19
C LEU A 420 11.91 16.87 -15.66
N HIS A 421 12.15 17.68 -14.64
CA HIS A 421 13.44 17.81 -13.97
C HIS A 421 13.92 16.48 -13.39
N GLU A 422 13.02 15.68 -12.77
CA GLU A 422 13.38 14.35 -12.27
C GLU A 422 13.75 13.40 -13.40
N ILE A 423 13.05 13.43 -14.54
CA ILE A 423 13.39 12.61 -15.73
C ILE A 423 14.79 12.99 -16.25
N GLU A 424 15.12 14.26 -16.31
CA GLU A 424 16.44 14.74 -16.68
C GLU A 424 17.50 14.32 -15.68
N ALA A 425 17.24 14.43 -14.39
CA ALA A 425 18.13 13.93 -13.35
C ALA A 425 18.39 12.41 -13.46
N ILE A 426 17.38 11.61 -13.79
CA ILE A 426 17.55 10.17 -14.07
C ILE A 426 18.45 9.97 -15.28
N ARG A 427 18.21 10.70 -16.39
CA ARG A 427 19.00 10.62 -17.61
C ARG A 427 20.46 10.92 -17.36
N ASP A 428 20.75 11.96 -16.62
CA ASP A 428 22.08 12.52 -16.50
C ASP A 428 22.90 11.90 -15.35
N LYS A 429 22.24 11.41 -14.28
CA LYS A 429 22.90 11.00 -13.04
C LYS A 429 22.74 9.51 -12.70
N THR A 430 21.74 8.80 -13.27
CA THR A 430 21.51 7.40 -12.86
C THR A 430 22.29 6.42 -13.74
N PRO A 431 23.24 5.66 -13.18
CA PRO A 431 24.02 4.70 -13.95
C PRO A 431 23.17 3.64 -14.67
N GLY A 432 23.54 3.33 -15.89
CA GLY A 432 22.89 2.30 -16.70
C GLY A 432 21.56 2.74 -17.32
N PHE A 433 21.27 4.03 -17.34
CA PHE A 433 20.07 4.55 -18.02
C PHE A 433 20.22 4.38 -19.56
N THR A 434 19.20 3.81 -20.20
CA THR A 434 19.20 3.48 -21.62
C THR A 434 18.28 4.36 -22.47
N GLY A 435 17.76 5.42 -21.89
CA GLY A 435 16.75 6.30 -22.51
C GLY A 435 15.31 5.86 -22.27
N VAL A 436 15.07 4.87 -21.39
CA VAL A 436 13.72 4.36 -21.11
C VAL A 436 13.32 4.66 -19.67
N ILE A 437 12.28 5.45 -19.48
CA ILE A 437 11.59 5.57 -18.20
C ILE A 437 10.65 4.37 -18.07
N SER A 438 10.85 3.57 -17.02
CA SER A 438 10.12 2.31 -16.82
C SER A 438 8.68 2.49 -16.36
N ASP A 439 8.40 3.60 -15.68
CA ASP A 439 7.06 4.00 -15.27
C ASP A 439 6.99 5.49 -15.00
N LEU A 440 6.02 6.16 -15.57
CA LEU A 440 5.66 7.54 -15.27
C LEU A 440 4.22 7.54 -14.72
N GLY A 441 4.08 7.34 -13.41
CA GLY A 441 2.78 7.05 -12.82
C GLY A 441 2.71 7.29 -11.32
N GLY A 442 1.89 6.50 -10.64
CA GLY A 442 1.62 6.59 -9.21
C GLY A 442 0.71 5.45 -8.76
N PRO A 443 0.03 5.54 -7.61
CA PRO A 443 -0.87 4.48 -7.13
C PRO A 443 -1.94 4.09 -8.16
N THR A 444 -2.36 5.06 -8.98
CA THR A 444 -3.21 4.87 -10.17
C THR A 444 -2.78 5.89 -11.22
N ALA A 445 -2.17 5.42 -12.31
CA ALA A 445 -1.48 6.28 -13.29
C ALA A 445 -2.34 7.44 -13.82
N ASN A 446 -3.63 7.20 -14.09
CA ASN A 446 -4.53 8.18 -14.70
C ASN A 446 -5.41 8.94 -13.69
N MET A 447 -4.92 9.15 -12.48
CA MET A 447 -5.54 10.06 -11.51
C MET A 447 -4.79 11.40 -11.35
N TYR A 448 -3.70 11.59 -12.07
CA TYR A 448 -2.91 12.83 -12.03
C TYR A 448 -3.78 14.05 -12.34
N ARG A 449 -3.76 15.06 -11.44
CA ARG A 449 -4.53 16.30 -11.53
C ARG A 449 -6.06 16.11 -11.55
N LEU A 450 -6.57 14.92 -11.29
CA LEU A 450 -7.99 14.70 -11.12
C LEU A 450 -8.40 15.01 -9.68
N ALA A 451 -9.46 15.78 -9.52
CA ALA A 451 -9.98 16.23 -8.23
C ALA A 451 -11.48 16.51 -8.32
N CYS A 452 -12.11 16.77 -7.19
CA CYS A 452 -13.47 17.30 -7.17
C CYS A 452 -13.49 18.68 -7.86
N LYS A 453 -14.53 18.97 -8.65
CA LYS A 453 -14.69 20.26 -9.34
C LYS A 453 -14.89 21.44 -8.37
N ASP A 454 -15.46 21.16 -7.20
CA ASP A 454 -15.71 22.17 -6.18
C ASP A 454 -15.02 21.79 -4.86
N PRO A 455 -14.02 22.58 -4.39
CA PRO A 455 -13.35 22.35 -3.11
C PRO A 455 -14.28 22.39 -1.89
N LYS A 456 -15.41 23.11 -1.95
CA LYS A 456 -16.39 23.16 -0.87
C LYS A 456 -17.13 21.82 -0.76
N ILE A 457 -17.48 21.22 -1.90
CA ILE A 457 -18.08 19.88 -1.96
C ILE A 457 -17.06 18.84 -1.49
N GLU A 458 -15.81 18.92 -1.96
CA GLU A 458 -14.74 18.01 -1.55
C GLU A 458 -14.55 18.02 -0.04
N SER A 459 -14.45 19.22 0.56
CA SER A 459 -14.25 19.37 2.00
C SER A 459 -15.41 18.84 2.86
N ALA A 460 -16.64 18.83 2.34
CA ALA A 460 -17.83 18.33 3.03
C ALA A 460 -18.13 16.85 2.70
N CYS A 461 -17.49 16.27 1.70
CA CYS A 461 -17.82 14.95 1.16
C CYS A 461 -17.46 13.82 2.12
N ARG A 462 -18.37 12.85 2.29
CA ARG A 462 -18.19 11.62 3.09
C ARG A 462 -18.31 10.34 2.27
N ARG A 463 -18.36 10.43 0.93
CA ARG A 463 -18.36 9.25 0.06
C ARG A 463 -17.06 8.48 0.21
N LEU A 464 -17.15 7.16 0.23
CA LEU A 464 -15.98 6.28 0.33
C LEU A 464 -15.26 6.11 -1.02
N SER A 465 -15.92 6.41 -2.14
CA SER A 465 -15.38 6.33 -3.49
C SER A 465 -15.95 7.45 -4.37
N CYS A 466 -15.13 8.01 -5.25
CA CYS A 466 -15.55 8.95 -6.28
C CYS A 466 -15.92 8.27 -7.61
N VAL A 467 -15.74 6.95 -7.69
CA VAL A 467 -15.92 6.17 -8.95
C VAL A 467 -16.80 4.92 -8.75
N PHE A 468 -17.43 4.79 -7.58
CA PHE A 468 -18.35 3.69 -7.30
C PHE A 468 -19.61 4.22 -6.55
N PRO A 469 -20.85 3.70 -6.87
CA PRO A 469 -21.16 2.77 -7.95
C PRO A 469 -20.90 3.35 -9.34
N ASP A 470 -21.03 4.67 -9.50
CA ASP A 470 -20.76 5.43 -10.70
C ASP A 470 -19.76 6.55 -10.44
N ILE A 471 -19.16 7.06 -11.52
CA ILE A 471 -18.27 8.22 -11.44
C ILE A 471 -19.10 9.43 -10.96
N CYS A 472 -18.64 10.04 -9.87
CA CYS A 472 -19.29 11.21 -9.28
C CYS A 472 -19.39 12.35 -10.28
N GLU A 473 -20.56 12.99 -10.41
CA GLU A 473 -20.79 14.13 -11.32
C GLU A 473 -19.87 15.32 -11.01
N ASN A 474 -19.47 15.50 -9.75
CA ASN A 474 -18.52 16.51 -9.32
C ASN A 474 -17.06 16.13 -9.57
N MET A 475 -16.79 14.93 -10.10
CA MET A 475 -15.42 14.52 -10.40
C MET A 475 -14.95 15.11 -11.72
N ASN A 476 -13.81 15.81 -11.68
CA ASN A 476 -13.10 16.17 -12.91
C ASN A 476 -12.51 14.90 -13.53
N THR A 477 -12.77 14.64 -14.78
CA THR A 477 -12.27 13.47 -15.54
C THR A 477 -11.41 13.89 -16.73
N ASP A 478 -10.94 15.14 -16.77
CA ASP A 478 -10.08 15.64 -17.83
C ASP A 478 -8.64 15.14 -17.69
N HIS A 479 -8.20 14.30 -18.63
CA HIS A 479 -6.84 13.79 -18.72
C HIS A 479 -5.90 14.68 -19.53
N GLY A 480 -6.33 15.85 -20.00
CA GLY A 480 -5.52 16.80 -20.75
C GLY A 480 -4.18 17.11 -20.12
N PRO A 481 -4.13 17.48 -18.82
CA PRO A 481 -2.87 17.72 -18.12
C PRO A 481 -1.91 16.51 -18.11
N LEU A 482 -2.44 15.31 -17.95
CA LEU A 482 -1.62 14.07 -17.98
C LEU A 482 -1.05 13.80 -19.37
N ILE A 483 -1.86 13.96 -20.42
CA ILE A 483 -1.44 13.82 -21.82
C ILE A 483 -0.31 14.80 -22.13
N GLN A 484 -0.40 16.06 -21.65
CA GLN A 484 0.64 17.07 -21.83
C GLN A 484 1.96 16.65 -21.17
N VAL A 485 1.93 16.20 -19.91
CA VAL A 485 3.13 15.68 -19.23
C VAL A 485 3.76 14.53 -20.02
N TYR A 486 2.97 13.58 -20.50
CA TYR A 486 3.46 12.47 -21.30
C TYR A 486 4.13 12.91 -22.60
N ARG A 487 3.53 13.84 -23.32
CA ARG A 487 4.08 14.38 -24.59
C ARG A 487 5.38 15.15 -24.36
N LYS A 488 5.44 16.00 -23.33
CA LYS A 488 6.66 16.76 -22.98
C LYS A 488 7.76 15.83 -22.49
N ALA A 489 7.46 14.88 -21.64
CA ALA A 489 8.44 13.89 -21.17
C ALA A 489 9.06 13.07 -22.32
N ARG A 490 8.25 12.68 -23.32
CA ARG A 490 8.76 11.98 -24.52
C ARG A 490 9.63 12.85 -25.41
N ALA A 491 9.41 14.16 -25.39
CA ALA A 491 10.15 15.12 -26.22
C ALA A 491 11.52 15.50 -25.63
N LEU A 492 11.82 15.13 -24.39
CA LEU A 492 13.10 15.45 -23.76
C LEU A 492 14.25 14.77 -24.50
N PRO A 493 15.34 15.51 -24.77
CA PRO A 493 16.55 14.95 -25.41
C PRO A 493 17.06 13.73 -24.63
N GLY A 494 17.46 12.67 -25.36
CA GLY A 494 17.98 11.43 -24.76
C GLY A 494 16.92 10.46 -24.23
N ILE A 495 15.64 10.83 -24.20
CA ILE A 495 14.53 9.96 -23.85
C ILE A 495 14.04 9.23 -25.12
N LYS A 496 14.11 7.91 -25.12
CA LYS A 496 13.66 7.05 -26.22
C LYS A 496 12.22 6.56 -26.00
N LYS A 497 11.84 6.31 -24.75
CA LYS A 497 10.54 5.75 -24.40
C LYS A 497 10.13 6.12 -22.96
N ILE A 498 8.86 6.43 -22.81
CA ILE A 498 8.19 6.55 -21.51
C ILE A 498 7.17 5.42 -21.44
N LEU A 499 7.28 4.54 -20.45
CA LEU A 499 6.32 3.47 -20.21
C LEU A 499 5.40 3.82 -19.05
N ILE A 500 4.22 3.23 -19.06
CA ILE A 500 3.27 3.25 -17.95
C ILE A 500 3.12 1.81 -17.46
N GLY A 501 3.77 1.55 -16.32
CA GLY A 501 3.74 0.26 -15.63
C GLY A 501 2.74 0.19 -14.48
N SER A 502 2.34 1.35 -13.97
CA SER A 502 1.32 1.53 -12.93
C SER A 502 -0.07 1.15 -13.42
N GLY A 503 -0.96 0.79 -12.50
CA GLY A 503 -2.34 0.44 -12.83
C GLY A 503 -3.11 1.62 -13.43
N VAL A 504 -3.92 1.34 -14.44
CA VAL A 504 -4.82 2.31 -15.08
C VAL A 504 -6.27 2.03 -14.67
N ARG A 505 -6.98 3.05 -14.21
CA ARG A 505 -8.43 3.01 -14.00
C ARG A 505 -9.12 3.10 -15.34
N TYR A 506 -9.56 1.96 -15.85
CA TYR A 506 -10.21 1.85 -17.16
C TYR A 506 -11.57 2.56 -17.22
N ASP A 507 -12.30 2.61 -16.11
CA ASP A 507 -13.57 3.33 -15.96
C ASP A 507 -13.41 4.85 -16.13
N LEU A 508 -12.30 5.43 -15.67
CA LEU A 508 -11.94 6.82 -15.95
C LEU A 508 -11.40 6.99 -17.38
N ALA A 509 -10.55 6.07 -17.83
CA ALA A 509 -9.91 6.14 -19.15
C ALA A 509 -10.93 6.15 -20.31
N VAL A 510 -12.04 5.39 -20.22
CA VAL A 510 -13.09 5.38 -21.25
C VAL A 510 -13.83 6.72 -21.39
N LYS A 511 -13.71 7.63 -20.42
CA LYS A 511 -14.23 9.00 -20.50
C LYS A 511 -13.35 9.90 -21.36
N SER A 512 -12.11 9.50 -21.64
CA SER A 512 -11.13 10.23 -22.44
C SER A 512 -10.50 9.32 -23.50
N PRO A 513 -11.15 9.12 -24.66
CA PRO A 513 -10.61 8.30 -25.77
C PRO A 513 -9.24 8.80 -26.25
N GLU A 514 -8.97 10.12 -26.18
CA GLU A 514 -7.67 10.70 -26.51
C GLU A 514 -6.58 10.18 -25.57
N TYR A 515 -6.84 10.08 -24.27
CA TYR A 515 -5.92 9.48 -23.30
C TYR A 515 -5.62 8.03 -23.64
N VAL A 516 -6.67 7.23 -23.98
CA VAL A 516 -6.46 5.83 -24.36
C VAL A 516 -5.61 5.73 -25.64
N LYS A 517 -5.83 6.60 -26.61
CA LYS A 517 -5.05 6.66 -27.85
C LYS A 517 -3.58 7.02 -27.55
N GLU A 518 -3.33 8.07 -26.76
CA GLU A 518 -1.96 8.46 -26.33
C GLU A 518 -1.24 7.30 -25.62
N LEU A 519 -1.92 6.69 -24.63
CA LEU A 519 -1.40 5.57 -23.84
C LEU A 519 -0.98 4.40 -24.74
N VAL A 520 -1.89 3.93 -25.62
CA VAL A 520 -1.69 2.78 -26.48
C VAL A 520 -0.61 3.06 -27.53
N THR A 521 -0.65 4.25 -28.13
CA THR A 521 0.27 4.61 -29.20
C THR A 521 1.70 4.77 -28.70
N HIS A 522 1.92 5.28 -27.49
CA HIS A 522 3.24 5.71 -27.06
C HIS A 522 3.79 5.03 -25.80
N HIS A 523 2.93 4.58 -24.87
CA HIS A 523 3.32 4.25 -23.50
C HIS A 523 3.18 2.78 -23.13
N VAL A 524 2.59 1.94 -24.00
CA VAL A 524 2.47 0.50 -23.79
C VAL A 524 3.65 -0.21 -24.45
N GLY A 525 4.33 -1.08 -23.69
CA GLY A 525 5.50 -1.84 -24.11
C GLY A 525 5.18 -3.24 -24.65
N GLY A 526 3.96 -3.47 -25.19
CA GLY A 526 3.45 -4.78 -25.62
C GLY A 526 2.36 -5.32 -24.69
N TYR A 527 2.47 -5.07 -23.39
CA TYR A 527 1.50 -5.51 -22.39
C TYR A 527 1.02 -4.34 -21.53
N LEU A 528 -0.28 -4.26 -21.32
CA LEU A 528 -0.88 -3.31 -20.35
C LEU A 528 -1.60 -4.09 -19.26
N LYS A 529 -1.19 -3.86 -18.02
CA LYS A 529 -1.84 -4.41 -16.83
C LYS A 529 -3.13 -3.65 -16.53
N ILE A 530 -4.21 -4.39 -16.28
CA ILE A 530 -5.52 -3.81 -15.97
C ILE A 530 -6.19 -4.68 -14.91
N ALA A 531 -6.94 -4.07 -14.00
CA ALA A 531 -7.44 -4.73 -12.81
C ALA A 531 -8.98 -4.70 -12.73
N PRO A 532 -9.72 -5.54 -13.49
CA PRO A 532 -11.17 -5.70 -13.32
C PRO A 532 -11.50 -6.38 -11.98
N GLU A 533 -10.63 -7.20 -11.43
CA GLU A 533 -10.67 -7.94 -10.16
C GLU A 533 -11.69 -9.09 -10.12
N HIS A 534 -12.85 -8.96 -10.76
CA HIS A 534 -13.88 -10.00 -10.93
C HIS A 534 -14.75 -9.71 -12.16
N THR A 535 -15.62 -10.66 -12.53
CA THR A 535 -16.62 -10.49 -13.63
C THR A 535 -18.05 -10.37 -13.11
N GLU A 536 -18.30 -10.92 -11.91
CA GLU A 536 -19.63 -10.99 -11.34
C GLU A 536 -19.95 -9.76 -10.49
N GLU A 537 -21.19 -9.29 -10.57
CA GLU A 537 -21.64 -8.06 -9.92
C GLU A 537 -21.57 -8.15 -8.38
N GLY A 538 -21.93 -9.30 -7.81
CA GLY A 538 -21.88 -9.53 -6.36
C GLY A 538 -20.51 -9.22 -5.77
N PRO A 539 -19.44 -9.92 -6.18
CA PRO A 539 -18.07 -9.63 -5.77
C PRO A 539 -17.62 -8.19 -6.09
N LEU A 540 -17.92 -7.66 -7.29
CA LEU A 540 -17.54 -6.30 -7.69
C LEU A 540 -18.15 -5.24 -6.78
N ASN A 541 -19.41 -5.40 -6.37
CA ASN A 541 -20.09 -4.50 -5.43
C ASN A 541 -19.41 -4.52 -4.05
N HIS A 542 -19.00 -5.69 -3.55
CA HIS A 542 -18.25 -5.79 -2.29
C HIS A 542 -16.83 -5.22 -2.39
N MET A 543 -16.25 -5.23 -3.59
CA MET A 543 -14.93 -4.64 -3.88
C MET A 543 -14.98 -3.12 -4.11
N MET A 544 -16.17 -2.52 -4.30
CA MET A 544 -16.36 -1.15 -4.81
C MET A 544 -15.67 -0.95 -6.17
N LYS A 545 -15.83 -1.91 -7.09
CA LYS A 545 -15.32 -1.87 -8.46
C LYS A 545 -16.45 -1.68 -9.45
N PRO A 546 -16.19 -1.01 -10.58
CA PRO A 546 -17.20 -0.87 -11.65
C PRO A 546 -17.51 -2.22 -12.29
N GLY A 547 -18.71 -2.33 -12.84
CA GLY A 547 -19.12 -3.50 -13.63
C GLY A 547 -18.29 -3.68 -14.91
N MET A 548 -18.41 -4.87 -15.53
CA MET A 548 -17.61 -5.27 -16.70
C MET A 548 -17.85 -4.41 -17.95
N GLY A 549 -18.96 -3.69 -18.06
CA GLY A 549 -19.23 -2.84 -19.23
C GLY A 549 -18.16 -1.77 -19.48
N ALA A 550 -17.59 -1.18 -18.42
CA ALA A 550 -16.49 -0.24 -18.55
C ALA A 550 -15.20 -0.93 -19.04
N TYR A 551 -14.92 -2.16 -18.57
CA TYR A 551 -13.80 -2.97 -19.03
C TYR A 551 -13.93 -3.31 -20.52
N ASP A 552 -15.10 -3.78 -20.97
CA ASP A 552 -15.33 -4.15 -22.36
C ASP A 552 -15.17 -2.94 -23.29
N ARG A 553 -15.68 -1.77 -22.86
CA ARG A 553 -15.49 -0.52 -23.60
C ARG A 553 -14.03 -0.12 -23.69
N PHE A 554 -13.27 -0.24 -22.59
CA PHE A 554 -11.84 0.03 -22.60
C PHE A 554 -11.09 -0.94 -23.53
N LYS A 555 -11.42 -2.23 -23.49
CA LYS A 555 -10.82 -3.26 -24.34
C LYS A 555 -11.05 -2.93 -25.83
N GLN A 556 -12.26 -2.54 -26.21
CA GLN A 556 -12.57 -2.12 -27.60
C GLN A 556 -11.71 -0.93 -28.04
N LEU A 557 -11.54 0.09 -27.18
CA LEU A 557 -10.69 1.24 -27.49
C LEU A 557 -9.23 0.85 -27.57
N PHE A 558 -8.77 -0.01 -26.68
CA PHE A 558 -7.40 -0.52 -26.66
C PHE A 558 -7.06 -1.28 -27.95
N GLU A 559 -7.92 -2.22 -28.36
CA GLU A 559 -7.75 -3.00 -29.58
C GLU A 559 -7.79 -2.11 -30.82
N LYS A 560 -8.74 -1.19 -30.91
CA LYS A 560 -8.85 -0.20 -31.98
C LYS A 560 -7.57 0.61 -32.14
N TYR A 561 -7.08 1.22 -31.07
CA TYR A 561 -5.92 2.10 -31.15
C TYR A 561 -4.61 1.32 -31.28
N SER A 562 -4.54 0.05 -30.85
CA SER A 562 -3.40 -0.83 -31.13
C SER A 562 -3.30 -1.11 -32.62
N GLN A 563 -4.43 -1.40 -33.30
CA GLN A 563 -4.48 -1.59 -34.76
C GLN A 563 -4.12 -0.29 -35.49
N GLU A 564 -4.69 0.85 -35.11
CA GLU A 564 -4.35 2.15 -35.71
C GLU A 564 -2.85 2.48 -35.59
N ALA A 565 -2.23 2.08 -34.46
CA ALA A 565 -0.81 2.28 -34.21
C ALA A 565 0.10 1.23 -34.88
N GLY A 566 -0.44 0.21 -35.53
CA GLY A 566 0.30 -0.90 -36.14
C GLY A 566 1.06 -1.74 -35.12
N LYS A 567 0.55 -1.87 -33.89
CA LYS A 567 1.23 -2.55 -32.78
C LYS A 567 0.48 -3.79 -32.33
N GLU A 568 1.25 -4.84 -32.08
CA GLU A 568 0.76 -6.03 -31.39
C GLU A 568 0.87 -5.82 -29.87
N GLN A 569 -0.26 -5.63 -29.21
CA GLN A 569 -0.34 -5.34 -27.79
C GLN A 569 -1.48 -6.13 -27.14
N TYR A 570 -1.29 -6.44 -25.84
CA TYR A 570 -2.20 -7.30 -25.09
C TYR A 570 -2.54 -6.71 -23.73
N LEU A 571 -3.83 -6.87 -23.32
CA LEU A 571 -4.26 -6.62 -21.96
C LEU A 571 -3.95 -7.82 -21.06
N ILE A 572 -3.40 -7.55 -19.88
CA ILE A 572 -3.19 -8.55 -18.83
C ILE A 572 -4.17 -8.22 -17.68
N PRO A 573 -5.35 -8.88 -17.63
CA PRO A 573 -6.30 -8.64 -16.58
C PRO A 573 -5.88 -9.32 -15.28
N TYR A 574 -6.00 -8.57 -14.16
CA TYR A 574 -5.81 -9.10 -12.81
C TYR A 574 -7.16 -9.41 -12.17
N PHE A 575 -7.21 -10.54 -11.45
CA PHE A 575 -8.40 -11.02 -10.72
C PHE A 575 -8.01 -11.46 -9.32
N ILE A 576 -8.93 -11.27 -8.37
CA ILE A 576 -8.75 -11.65 -6.96
C ILE A 576 -9.62 -12.86 -6.64
N ALA A 577 -8.98 -13.97 -6.23
CA ALA A 577 -9.66 -15.14 -5.71
C ALA A 577 -10.06 -14.94 -4.24
N ALA A 578 -11.17 -15.50 -3.82
CA ALA A 578 -11.61 -15.58 -2.42
C ALA A 578 -11.77 -14.21 -1.70
N HIS A 579 -12.15 -13.17 -2.44
CA HIS A 579 -12.58 -11.91 -1.82
C HIS A 579 -13.91 -12.14 -1.07
N PRO A 580 -14.16 -11.48 0.07
CA PRO A 580 -15.48 -11.49 0.71
C PRO A 580 -16.60 -11.13 -0.27
N GLY A 581 -17.69 -11.88 -0.21
CA GLY A 581 -18.80 -11.75 -1.16
C GLY A 581 -18.64 -12.58 -2.45
N THR A 582 -17.61 -13.47 -2.52
CA THR A 582 -17.36 -14.34 -3.67
C THR A 582 -17.74 -15.78 -3.33
N THR A 583 -18.61 -16.38 -4.13
CA THR A 583 -19.04 -17.79 -4.03
C THR A 583 -18.25 -18.69 -5.00
N ASN A 584 -18.41 -20.01 -4.87
CA ASN A 584 -17.85 -20.96 -5.82
C ASN A 584 -18.43 -20.76 -7.24
N GLU A 585 -19.71 -20.38 -7.33
CA GLU A 585 -20.37 -20.14 -8.61
C GLU A 585 -19.83 -18.89 -9.29
N ASP A 586 -19.60 -17.79 -8.54
CA ASP A 586 -18.96 -16.59 -9.07
C ASP A 586 -17.58 -16.92 -9.67
N MET A 587 -16.80 -17.76 -8.97
CA MET A 587 -15.47 -18.16 -9.45
C MET A 587 -15.56 -19.09 -10.67
N LEU A 588 -16.55 -19.95 -10.75
CA LEU A 588 -16.81 -20.76 -11.94
C LEU A 588 -17.19 -19.88 -13.14
N ASN A 589 -18.07 -18.91 -12.96
CA ASN A 589 -18.48 -17.97 -14.00
C ASN A 589 -17.27 -17.18 -14.51
N LEU A 590 -16.42 -16.69 -13.60
CA LEU A 590 -15.16 -16.04 -13.95
C LEU A 590 -14.23 -16.97 -14.75
N ALA A 591 -14.08 -18.23 -14.36
CA ALA A 591 -13.27 -19.22 -15.09
C ALA A 591 -13.80 -19.47 -16.51
N LEU A 592 -15.13 -19.55 -16.68
CA LEU A 592 -15.77 -19.66 -17.98
C LEU A 592 -15.55 -18.41 -18.84
N TRP A 593 -15.62 -17.21 -18.22
CA TRP A 593 -15.30 -15.97 -18.90
C TRP A 593 -13.84 -15.94 -19.37
N LEU A 594 -12.89 -16.32 -18.50
CA LEU A 594 -11.47 -16.42 -18.86
C LEU A 594 -11.26 -17.36 -20.06
N LYS A 595 -11.91 -18.53 -20.05
CA LYS A 595 -11.82 -19.50 -21.14
C LYS A 595 -12.39 -18.96 -22.46
N ARG A 596 -13.58 -18.34 -22.43
CA ARG A 596 -14.20 -17.71 -23.61
C ARG A 596 -13.33 -16.62 -24.21
N ASN A 597 -12.67 -15.82 -23.38
CA ASN A 597 -11.76 -14.75 -23.80
C ASN A 597 -10.31 -15.23 -24.03
N LYS A 598 -10.04 -16.55 -23.93
CA LYS A 598 -8.73 -17.16 -24.16
C LYS A 598 -7.62 -16.68 -23.20
N PHE A 599 -7.98 -16.17 -22.02
CA PHE A 599 -7.01 -15.79 -21.00
C PHE A 599 -6.50 -17.03 -20.24
N ARG A 600 -5.18 -17.09 -20.08
CA ARG A 600 -4.49 -18.06 -19.23
C ARG A 600 -3.66 -17.29 -18.22
N LEU A 601 -4.08 -17.30 -16.96
CA LEU A 601 -3.45 -16.51 -15.91
C LEU A 601 -2.35 -17.35 -15.24
N ASP A 602 -1.10 -16.92 -15.38
CA ASP A 602 0.03 -17.53 -14.67
C ASP A 602 0.17 -16.99 -13.26
N GLN A 603 -0.06 -15.68 -13.09
CA GLN A 603 -0.05 -15.02 -11.79
C GLN A 603 -1.48 -14.73 -11.33
N VAL A 604 -1.87 -15.32 -10.21
CA VAL A 604 -3.19 -15.13 -9.60
C VAL A 604 -3.02 -14.71 -8.15
N GLN A 605 -3.85 -13.77 -7.70
CA GLN A 605 -3.85 -13.28 -6.35
C GLN A 605 -5.03 -13.87 -5.58
N THR A 606 -4.76 -14.35 -4.37
CA THR A 606 -5.80 -14.68 -3.41
C THR A 606 -5.92 -13.54 -2.43
N PHE A 607 -7.14 -13.14 -2.12
CA PHE A 607 -7.39 -12.08 -1.14
C PHE A 607 -6.56 -12.28 0.14
N LEU A 608 -5.80 -11.28 0.52
CA LEU A 608 -5.05 -11.25 1.76
C LEU A 608 -5.70 -10.20 2.67
N PRO A 609 -6.27 -10.60 3.81
CA PRO A 609 -6.84 -9.67 4.76
C PRO A 609 -5.75 -8.78 5.38
N THR A 610 -5.56 -7.59 4.81
CA THR A 610 -4.65 -6.57 5.37
C THR A 610 -5.36 -5.80 6.47
N PRO A 611 -4.68 -5.40 7.55
CA PRO A 611 -5.32 -4.61 8.61
C PRO A 611 -6.00 -3.36 8.07
N MET A 612 -7.08 -2.94 8.68
CA MET A 612 -7.92 -1.78 8.36
C MET A 612 -8.64 -1.77 7.02
N ALA A 613 -8.32 -2.61 6.05
CA ALA A 613 -9.09 -2.69 4.82
C ALA A 613 -10.55 -3.11 5.10
N MET A 614 -11.53 -2.45 4.47
CA MET A 614 -12.96 -2.77 4.68
C MET A 614 -13.30 -4.24 4.33
N ALA A 615 -12.66 -4.79 3.31
CA ALA A 615 -12.79 -6.21 2.97
C ALA A 615 -12.26 -7.13 4.09
N THR A 616 -11.27 -6.69 4.87
CA THR A 616 -10.80 -7.42 6.06
C THR A 616 -11.84 -7.40 7.17
N THR A 617 -12.56 -6.30 7.31
CA THR A 617 -13.72 -6.24 8.21
C THR A 617 -14.81 -7.22 7.78
N MET A 618 -15.14 -7.27 6.48
CA MET A 618 -16.08 -8.27 5.95
C MET A 618 -15.58 -9.70 6.21
N TYR A 619 -14.29 -9.95 5.99
CA TYR A 619 -13.68 -11.26 6.20
C TYR A 619 -13.78 -11.75 7.65
N HIS A 620 -13.55 -10.84 8.61
CA HIS A 620 -13.60 -11.18 10.04
C HIS A 620 -15.04 -11.30 10.55
N SER A 621 -15.87 -10.28 10.29
CA SER A 621 -17.20 -10.14 10.88
C SER A 621 -18.34 -10.81 10.10
N GLU A 622 -18.10 -11.14 8.83
CA GLU A 622 -19.13 -11.61 7.87
C GLU A 622 -20.25 -10.57 7.64
N LEU A 623 -19.99 -9.30 7.94
CA LEU A 623 -20.90 -8.17 7.76
C LEU A 623 -20.33 -7.17 6.77
N ASN A 624 -21.22 -6.45 6.07
CA ASN A 624 -20.82 -5.44 5.10
C ASN A 624 -20.75 -4.04 5.73
N PRO A 625 -19.56 -3.47 6.03
CA PRO A 625 -19.40 -2.15 6.64
C PRO A 625 -19.70 -0.99 5.67
N LEU A 626 -19.87 -1.25 4.38
CA LEU A 626 -20.29 -0.24 3.41
C LEU A 626 -21.74 0.21 3.65
N LYS A 627 -22.54 -0.65 4.29
CA LYS A 627 -23.90 -0.38 4.71
C LYS A 627 -23.95 -0.23 6.23
N LYS A 628 -25.08 0.21 6.74
CA LYS A 628 -25.32 0.23 8.18
C LYS A 628 -25.19 -1.19 8.75
N VAL A 629 -24.40 -1.32 9.82
CA VAL A 629 -24.18 -2.60 10.48
C VAL A 629 -25.36 -2.86 11.43
N LEU A 630 -26.13 -3.91 11.15
CA LEU A 630 -27.33 -4.28 11.91
C LEU A 630 -27.24 -5.73 12.40
N ARG A 631 -27.83 -6.02 13.58
CA ARG A 631 -28.08 -7.41 13.98
C ARG A 631 -29.07 -8.04 12.99
N GLY A 632 -28.77 -9.27 12.52
CA GLY A 632 -29.61 -9.97 11.54
C GLY A 632 -29.49 -9.44 10.10
N ALA A 633 -28.51 -8.56 9.79
CA ALA A 633 -28.19 -8.21 8.42
C ALA A 633 -27.74 -9.46 7.65
N GLN A 634 -27.97 -9.47 6.34
CA GLN A 634 -27.50 -10.55 5.48
C GLN A 634 -25.99 -10.74 5.62
N SER A 635 -25.56 -11.97 5.89
CA SER A 635 -24.15 -12.32 6.00
C SER A 635 -23.47 -12.21 4.63
N VAL A 636 -22.26 -11.70 4.63
CA VAL A 636 -21.36 -11.70 3.47
C VAL A 636 -20.70 -13.07 3.38
N ALA A 637 -20.78 -13.71 2.21
CA ALA A 637 -20.09 -14.97 1.96
C ALA A 637 -18.57 -14.81 2.14
N VAL A 638 -17.97 -15.58 3.02
CA VAL A 638 -16.54 -15.49 3.32
C VAL A 638 -15.84 -16.83 3.23
N THR A 639 -14.77 -16.88 2.48
CA THR A 639 -13.97 -18.09 2.26
C THR A 639 -12.79 -18.14 3.24
N LYS A 640 -13.03 -18.66 4.46
CA LYS A 640 -11.99 -18.85 5.49
C LYS A 640 -11.25 -20.19 5.34
N GLN A 641 -11.92 -21.22 4.84
CA GLN A 641 -11.35 -22.57 4.69
C GLN A 641 -10.26 -22.60 3.63
N GLY A 642 -9.10 -23.14 3.97
CA GLY A 642 -7.93 -23.20 3.08
C GLY A 642 -8.19 -23.99 1.79
N ARG A 643 -9.04 -25.07 1.83
CA ARG A 643 -9.44 -25.83 0.65
C ARG A 643 -10.24 -24.98 -0.34
N VAL A 644 -11.24 -24.23 0.13
CA VAL A 644 -12.08 -23.39 -0.75
C VAL A 644 -11.26 -22.22 -1.32
N ARG A 645 -10.35 -21.63 -0.54
CA ARG A 645 -9.40 -20.62 -1.05
C ARG A 645 -8.51 -21.16 -2.17
N LYS A 646 -8.02 -22.40 -2.04
CA LYS A 646 -7.27 -23.09 -3.10
C LYS A 646 -8.15 -23.36 -4.32
N LEU A 647 -9.41 -23.77 -4.11
CA LEU A 647 -10.36 -23.97 -5.19
C LEU A 647 -10.62 -22.70 -5.99
N HIS A 648 -10.87 -21.58 -5.32
CA HIS A 648 -11.03 -20.27 -6.00
C HIS A 648 -9.81 -19.91 -6.83
N LYS A 649 -8.60 -20.17 -6.30
CA LYS A 649 -7.36 -19.98 -7.05
C LYS A 649 -7.23 -20.94 -8.24
N ALA A 650 -7.69 -22.19 -8.09
CA ALA A 650 -7.69 -23.19 -9.14
C ALA A 650 -8.61 -22.81 -10.32
N PHE A 651 -9.79 -22.21 -10.05
CA PHE A 651 -10.66 -21.68 -11.09
C PHE A 651 -9.97 -20.61 -11.96
N LEU A 652 -9.19 -19.72 -11.36
CA LEU A 652 -8.40 -18.72 -12.12
C LEU A 652 -7.30 -19.36 -12.98
N ARG A 653 -6.80 -20.54 -12.57
CA ARG A 653 -5.80 -21.31 -13.30
C ARG A 653 -6.40 -22.61 -13.86
N TYR A 654 -7.58 -22.51 -14.44
CA TYR A 654 -8.31 -23.66 -15.01
C TYR A 654 -7.50 -24.41 -16.08
N HIS A 655 -6.55 -23.77 -16.72
CA HIS A 655 -5.70 -24.33 -17.78
C HIS A 655 -4.54 -25.18 -17.22
N ASP A 656 -4.22 -25.06 -15.94
CA ASP A 656 -3.14 -25.79 -15.28
C ASP A 656 -3.62 -27.18 -14.82
N ALA A 657 -3.00 -28.22 -15.39
CA ALA A 657 -3.34 -29.61 -15.15
C ALA A 657 -3.22 -30.03 -13.67
N GLU A 658 -2.38 -29.36 -12.88
CA GLU A 658 -2.27 -29.61 -11.43
C GLU A 658 -3.58 -29.33 -10.69
N ASN A 659 -4.41 -28.42 -11.19
CA ASN A 659 -5.68 -28.02 -10.58
C ASN A 659 -6.88 -28.90 -11.01
N TRP A 660 -6.75 -29.69 -12.09
CA TRP A 660 -7.90 -30.40 -12.67
C TRP A 660 -8.57 -31.41 -11.75
N PRO A 661 -7.86 -32.20 -10.91
CA PRO A 661 -8.55 -33.11 -9.97
C PRO A 661 -9.48 -32.35 -9.01
N MET A 662 -9.01 -31.26 -8.41
CA MET A 662 -9.81 -30.42 -7.50
C MET A 662 -11.01 -29.79 -8.24
N LEU A 663 -10.79 -29.29 -9.46
CA LEU A 663 -11.84 -28.68 -10.26
C LEU A 663 -12.90 -29.70 -10.69
N ARG A 664 -12.53 -30.95 -11.05
CA ARG A 664 -13.51 -32.02 -11.38
C ARG A 664 -14.37 -32.35 -10.18
N GLU A 665 -13.78 -32.51 -8.99
CA GLU A 665 -14.53 -32.73 -7.77
C GLU A 665 -15.51 -31.61 -7.48
N ALA A 666 -15.02 -30.36 -7.48
CA ALA A 666 -15.86 -29.20 -7.24
C ALA A 666 -17.00 -29.03 -8.27
N LEU A 667 -16.74 -29.28 -9.56
CA LEU A 667 -17.79 -29.25 -10.58
C LEU A 667 -18.87 -30.30 -10.37
N LYS A 668 -18.50 -31.49 -9.89
CA LYS A 668 -19.47 -32.52 -9.49
C LYS A 668 -20.30 -32.11 -8.29
N GLU A 669 -19.66 -31.61 -7.23
CA GLU A 669 -20.31 -31.05 -6.04
C GLU A 669 -21.29 -29.92 -6.37
N MET A 670 -20.97 -29.13 -7.40
CA MET A 670 -21.81 -28.02 -7.89
C MET A 670 -22.89 -28.46 -8.90
N GLY A 671 -22.98 -29.77 -9.24
CA GLY A 671 -23.90 -30.25 -10.26
C GLY A 671 -23.59 -29.78 -11.69
N ARG A 672 -22.29 -29.44 -11.96
CA ARG A 672 -21.81 -28.93 -13.24
C ARG A 672 -20.85 -29.88 -13.95
N GLU A 673 -21.21 -31.19 -13.92
CA GLU A 673 -20.46 -32.22 -14.66
C GLU A 673 -20.44 -31.99 -16.18
N ASP A 674 -21.44 -31.26 -16.69
CA ASP A 674 -21.53 -30.78 -18.08
C ASP A 674 -20.27 -30.00 -18.53
N LEU A 675 -19.48 -29.50 -17.60
CA LEU A 675 -18.24 -28.73 -17.87
C LEU A 675 -16.97 -29.61 -17.86
N ILE A 676 -17.10 -30.91 -17.66
CA ILE A 676 -15.97 -31.88 -17.66
C ILE A 676 -15.98 -32.66 -18.97
N GLY A 677 -14.94 -32.50 -19.80
CA GLY A 677 -14.81 -33.20 -21.05
C GLY A 677 -13.80 -32.55 -22.00
N ASN A 678 -13.67 -33.10 -23.19
CA ASN A 678 -12.63 -32.71 -24.14
C ASN A 678 -13.13 -31.74 -25.24
N GLY A 679 -14.40 -31.37 -25.23
CA GLY A 679 -14.96 -30.41 -26.19
C GLY A 679 -14.66 -28.97 -25.83
N LYS A 680 -14.83 -28.04 -26.79
CA LYS A 680 -14.53 -26.61 -26.62
C LYS A 680 -15.36 -25.92 -25.52
N HIS A 681 -16.58 -26.42 -25.24
CA HIS A 681 -17.49 -25.88 -24.24
C HIS A 681 -17.15 -26.32 -22.82
N HIS A 682 -16.45 -27.46 -22.61
CA HIS A 682 -16.07 -27.93 -21.28
C HIS A 682 -14.99 -27.04 -20.68
N LEU A 683 -15.00 -26.83 -19.39
CA LEU A 683 -13.99 -26.04 -18.68
C LEU A 683 -12.64 -26.77 -18.61
N ILE A 684 -12.69 -28.03 -18.21
CA ILE A 684 -11.50 -28.89 -17.99
C ILE A 684 -11.70 -30.25 -18.65
N PRO A 685 -10.58 -30.96 -19.00
CA PRO A 685 -10.65 -32.31 -19.55
C PRO A 685 -11.13 -33.37 -18.57
N SER A 686 -11.65 -34.46 -19.10
CA SER A 686 -12.01 -35.68 -18.31
C SER A 686 -10.77 -36.49 -17.91
N PHE A 687 -9.66 -36.41 -18.66
CA PHE A 687 -8.42 -37.11 -18.40
C PHE A 687 -7.45 -36.31 -17.54
N GLN A 688 -6.44 -37.00 -16.96
CA GLN A 688 -5.34 -36.35 -16.23
C GLN A 688 -4.02 -36.71 -16.92
N PRO A 689 -3.20 -35.71 -17.32
CA PRO A 689 -1.87 -35.98 -17.86
C PRO A 689 -0.99 -36.69 -16.83
N ALA A 690 -0.19 -37.66 -17.31
CA ALA A 690 0.75 -38.39 -16.44
C ALA A 690 1.71 -37.40 -15.72
N GLY A 691 1.90 -37.61 -14.44
CA GLY A 691 2.81 -36.79 -13.62
C GLY A 691 2.22 -35.50 -13.08
N THR A 692 0.94 -35.19 -13.38
CA THR A 692 0.23 -34.01 -12.86
C THR A 692 -0.86 -34.34 -11.87
N GLY A 693 -1.32 -33.38 -11.07
CA GLY A 693 -2.38 -33.55 -10.07
C GLY A 693 -1.98 -34.34 -8.80
N ARG A 694 -0.68 -34.46 -8.54
CA ARG A 694 -0.16 -35.26 -7.41
C ARG A 694 -0.44 -34.67 -6.03
N TRP A 695 -0.78 -33.39 -5.97
CA TRP A 695 -1.03 -32.67 -4.72
C TRP A 695 -2.49 -32.61 -4.32
N PHE A 696 -3.35 -33.32 -5.04
CA PHE A 696 -4.77 -33.40 -4.75
C PHE A 696 -5.07 -34.62 -3.88
N GLU A 697 -5.62 -34.41 -2.68
CA GLU A 697 -6.23 -35.45 -1.86
C GLU A 697 -7.76 -35.33 -1.98
N PRO A 698 -8.48 -36.38 -2.44
CA PRO A 698 -9.94 -36.39 -2.51
C PRO A 698 -10.60 -36.13 -1.15
N SER A 699 -11.73 -35.41 -1.14
CA SER A 699 -12.56 -35.29 0.08
C SER A 699 -13.05 -36.66 0.50
N GLY A 700 -12.57 -37.12 1.65
CA GLY A 700 -12.94 -38.44 2.19
C GLY A 700 -11.79 -39.38 2.52
N ALA A 701 -10.58 -39.14 2.06
CA ALA A 701 -9.41 -39.82 2.57
C ALA A 701 -9.10 -39.34 3.99
N ARG A 702 -9.43 -40.13 5.02
CA ARG A 702 -8.97 -39.89 6.38
C ARG A 702 -7.44 -39.91 6.36
N LYS A 703 -6.82 -38.72 6.60
CA LYS A 703 -5.43 -38.72 7.02
C LYS A 703 -5.31 -39.44 8.35
N PRO A 704 -4.26 -40.27 8.56
CA PRO A 704 -3.86 -40.52 9.91
C PRO A 704 -3.57 -39.17 10.57
N GLU A 705 -4.16 -38.93 11.73
CA GLU A 705 -3.93 -37.74 12.54
C GLU A 705 -2.43 -37.59 12.84
N VAL A 706 -1.73 -36.90 11.97
CA VAL A 706 -0.48 -36.25 12.35
C VAL A 706 -0.93 -34.94 12.98
N GLU A 707 -0.93 -34.87 14.29
CA GLU A 707 -1.07 -33.63 15.02
C GLU A 707 -0.13 -32.61 14.41
N GLU A 708 -0.66 -31.72 13.56
CA GLU A 708 0.00 -30.49 13.17
C GLU A 708 0.00 -29.60 14.42
N LYS A 709 1.03 -29.79 15.25
CA LYS A 709 1.30 -28.88 16.37
C LYS A 709 1.45 -27.49 15.78
N ALA A 710 0.39 -26.70 15.97
CA ALA A 710 0.42 -25.27 15.74
C ALA A 710 1.52 -24.66 16.63
N TYR A 711 2.70 -24.47 16.08
CA TYR A 711 3.73 -23.61 16.66
C TYR A 711 3.34 -22.16 16.42
N ILE A 712 2.40 -21.68 17.21
CA ILE A 712 2.14 -20.27 17.37
C ILE A 712 2.97 -19.80 18.55
N HIS A 713 3.81 -18.82 18.30
CA HIS A 713 4.79 -18.23 19.20
C HIS A 713 4.23 -17.88 20.60
N ALA A 714 4.61 -18.66 21.61
CA ALA A 714 4.63 -18.17 22.98
C ALA A 714 6.01 -17.50 23.23
N PRO A 715 6.08 -16.41 24.00
CA PRO A 715 7.34 -15.77 24.32
C PRO A 715 8.26 -16.74 25.06
N PRO A 716 9.60 -16.58 24.99
CA PRO A 716 10.59 -17.54 25.50
C PRO A 716 10.47 -17.90 26.97
N SER A 717 9.77 -17.10 27.77
CA SER A 717 9.59 -17.30 29.22
C SER A 717 8.60 -18.40 29.61
N LEU A 718 7.88 -19.02 28.67
CA LEU A 718 6.88 -20.05 28.96
C LEU A 718 7.19 -21.44 28.37
N ARG A 719 8.40 -21.67 27.87
CA ARG A 719 8.81 -23.01 27.41
C ARG A 719 9.18 -23.87 28.62
N LYS A 720 8.24 -24.74 29.08
CA LYS A 720 8.58 -25.85 29.96
C LYS A 720 9.40 -26.86 29.13
N VAL A 721 10.64 -27.08 29.55
CA VAL A 721 11.52 -28.13 29.03
C VAL A 721 10.89 -29.47 29.39
N PRO A 722 10.65 -30.38 28.45
CA PRO A 722 10.18 -31.74 28.79
C PRO A 722 11.30 -32.50 29.49
N PRO A 723 10.99 -33.35 30.50
CA PRO A 723 12.00 -34.11 31.21
C PRO A 723 12.69 -35.12 30.28
N ARG A 724 14.01 -35.20 30.37
CA ARG A 724 14.84 -36.20 29.70
C ARG A 724 14.42 -37.58 30.22
N LYS A 725 14.05 -38.51 29.35
CA LYS A 725 13.93 -39.93 29.65
C LYS A 725 15.34 -40.50 29.78
N ASP A 726 15.67 -40.92 30.98
CA ASP A 726 16.86 -41.73 31.27
C ASP A 726 16.76 -43.09 30.59
N THR A 727 17.75 -43.42 29.77
CA THR A 727 18.01 -44.81 29.34
C THR A 727 19.23 -45.33 30.08
N PRO A 728 19.24 -46.63 30.52
CA PRO A 728 20.28 -47.15 31.42
C PRO A 728 21.61 -47.41 30.71
N ARG A 729 22.67 -47.05 31.39
CA ARG A 729 24.06 -47.37 31.03
C ARG A 729 24.31 -48.89 31.14
N GLN A 730 24.90 -49.50 30.12
CA GLN A 730 25.65 -50.72 30.23
C GLN A 730 27.17 -50.47 30.26
N ASN A 731 27.85 -51.14 31.19
CA ASN A 731 29.24 -50.95 31.56
C ASN A 731 30.24 -51.65 30.65
N GLY A 732 31.36 -51.03 30.48
CA GLY A 732 32.76 -51.54 30.59
C GLY A 732 33.49 -51.94 29.30
N PRO A 733 34.82 -52.06 29.30
CA PRO A 733 35.81 -51.45 30.19
C PRO A 733 36.99 -50.73 29.47
N THR A 734 37.70 -49.93 30.26
CA THR A 734 39.01 -49.30 30.17
C THR A 734 40.09 -49.81 29.20
N ARG A 735 40.81 -48.86 28.54
CA ARG A 735 42.27 -48.65 28.57
C ARG A 735 42.66 -47.33 27.88
N GLY A 736 43.43 -46.53 28.57
CA GLY A 736 44.10 -45.31 28.09
C GLY A 736 45.53 -45.61 27.55
N PRO A 737 46.40 -44.61 27.50
CA PRO A 737 46.50 -43.42 26.66
C PRO A 737 47.78 -43.38 25.77
N ARG A 738 47.88 -42.39 24.84
CA ARG A 738 49.12 -41.74 24.33
C ARG A 738 48.82 -41.03 23.04
N ALA A 739 48.95 -39.75 22.91
CA ALA A 739 50.08 -38.86 22.68
C ALA A 739 50.53 -38.76 21.19
N ASN A 740 50.52 -37.52 20.76
CA ASN A 740 51.41 -36.86 19.78
C ASN A 740 51.10 -36.84 18.29
N GLU A 741 50.92 -35.63 17.84
CA GLU A 741 51.73 -34.84 16.89
C GLU A 741 51.51 -35.05 15.40
N ALA A 742 51.20 -33.91 14.80
CA ALA A 742 51.88 -33.25 13.70
C ALA A 742 51.59 -33.60 12.22
N GLU A 743 51.40 -32.51 11.49
CA GLU A 743 51.78 -32.25 10.10
C GLU A 743 50.83 -32.57 8.94
N ALA A 744 50.54 -31.46 8.28
CA ALA A 744 50.11 -31.36 6.85
C ALA A 744 51.38 -31.45 5.97
N PRO A 745 51.33 -31.31 4.65
CA PRO A 745 50.32 -31.32 3.57
C PRO A 745 50.80 -32.09 2.28
N PRO A 746 50.67 -31.71 1.05
CA PRO A 746 49.63 -31.93 0.08
C PRO A 746 50.09 -32.79 -1.19
N PRO A 747 49.83 -32.52 -2.44
CA PRO A 747 48.61 -32.75 -3.23
C PRO A 747 48.75 -33.73 -4.41
N ARG A 748 47.70 -33.97 -5.25
CA ARG A 748 47.68 -34.11 -6.71
C ARG A 748 46.77 -35.18 -7.32
N ARG A 749 45.97 -34.66 -8.29
CA ARG A 749 45.63 -35.18 -9.61
C ARG A 749 44.93 -36.53 -9.79
N GLY A 750 43.83 -36.42 -10.56
CA GLY A 750 43.62 -37.34 -11.65
C GLY A 750 42.16 -37.70 -11.95
N ALA A 751 41.57 -37.04 -12.91
CA ALA A 751 40.86 -37.54 -14.09
C ALA A 751 39.68 -38.52 -13.97
N GLY A 752 38.63 -38.16 -14.67
CA GLY A 752 37.74 -39.08 -15.36
C GLY A 752 36.27 -38.78 -15.27
N ARG A 753 35.70 -38.05 -16.20
CA ARG A 753 34.67 -38.40 -17.20
C ARG A 753 33.43 -39.14 -16.65
N VAL A 754 32.19 -38.82 -16.99
CA VAL A 754 31.35 -38.48 -18.18
C VAL A 754 29.95 -38.24 -17.55
N GLY A 755 29.03 -37.42 -17.96
CA GLY A 755 28.56 -36.79 -19.11
C GLY A 755 27.11 -36.35 -18.97
N ASN A 756 26.77 -35.32 -19.69
CA ASN A 756 25.51 -34.97 -20.35
C ASN A 756 24.24 -34.68 -19.50
N ALA A 757 23.43 -33.72 -19.82
CA ALA A 757 23.21 -32.86 -20.96
C ALA A 757 22.52 -31.57 -20.53
N GLY A 758 22.81 -30.51 -21.04
CA GLY A 758 22.56 -29.27 -21.36
C GLY A 758 21.66 -28.93 -22.51
N ALA A 759 21.03 -27.82 -22.51
CA ALA A 759 20.60 -27.14 -23.70
C ALA A 759 20.67 -25.63 -23.41
N GLY A 760 21.68 -25.03 -24.00
CA GLY A 760 21.84 -23.57 -24.05
C GLY A 760 21.63 -23.12 -25.51
N TYR A 761 20.94 -22.02 -25.65
CA TYR A 761 20.93 -21.20 -26.85
C TYR A 761 22.19 -20.34 -26.86
N GLY A 762 22.90 -20.35 -27.96
CA GLY A 762 24.01 -19.47 -28.24
C GLY A 762 24.08 -19.13 -29.71
N ASP A 763 24.07 -17.83 -29.97
CA ASP A 763 24.33 -17.19 -31.26
C ASP A 763 25.76 -17.32 -31.73
N LYS A 764 25.92 -17.32 -33.07
CA LYS A 764 26.88 -16.60 -33.94
C LYS A 764 27.72 -17.47 -34.90
N PRO A 765 28.40 -16.83 -35.86
CA PRO A 765 27.96 -16.11 -37.06
C PRO A 765 28.66 -16.66 -38.32
N GLY A 766 28.24 -16.26 -39.50
CA GLY A 766 28.93 -16.57 -40.78
C GLY A 766 28.93 -15.39 -41.74
N GLU A 767 30.14 -15.01 -42.11
CA GLU A 767 30.54 -13.91 -42.99
C GLU A 767 30.40 -14.15 -44.50
N LYS A 768 30.42 -12.99 -45.19
CA LYS A 768 30.86 -12.72 -46.61
C LYS A 768 29.78 -12.83 -47.68
N SER A 769 29.64 -11.95 -48.67
CA SER A 769 30.52 -10.95 -49.25
C SER A 769 29.77 -10.07 -50.27
N ASN A 770 30.26 -8.83 -50.41
CA ASN A 770 30.37 -7.99 -51.61
C ASN A 770 29.24 -7.79 -52.62
N SER A 771 28.75 -6.55 -52.80
CA SER A 771 29.19 -5.65 -53.90
C SER A 771 28.31 -4.38 -53.96
N ARG A 772 29.00 -3.25 -53.98
CA ARG A 772 28.54 -1.95 -54.52
C ARG A 772 28.78 -1.97 -56.04
N PRO A 773 28.24 -1.03 -56.94
CA PRO A 773 28.12 0.41 -56.70
C PRO A 773 26.99 1.11 -57.47
N GLY A 774 26.85 2.43 -57.24
CA GLY A 774 26.39 3.34 -58.28
C GLY A 774 25.48 4.51 -57.85
N PHE A 775 26.05 5.66 -57.59
CA PHE A 775 25.49 7.03 -57.75
C PHE A 775 25.71 7.48 -59.22
N PRO A 776 25.21 8.65 -59.70
CA PRO A 776 24.37 9.76 -59.32
C PRO A 776 23.44 10.25 -60.48
N PRO A 777 23.11 11.56 -60.76
CA PRO A 777 22.88 12.76 -59.96
C PRO A 777 21.66 13.64 -60.39
N ALA A 778 21.40 14.62 -59.57
CA ALA A 778 21.05 16.05 -59.84
C ALA A 778 20.12 16.57 -60.93
N GLY A 779 19.35 17.58 -60.53
CA GLY A 779 18.78 18.67 -61.34
C GLY A 779 17.43 19.06 -60.78
N GLY A 780 17.10 20.28 -60.34
CA GLY A 780 17.51 21.59 -60.66
C GLY A 780 16.25 22.41 -61.02
N GLY A 781 16.01 23.53 -60.38
CA GLY A 781 15.12 24.56 -60.89
C GLY A 781 13.99 24.97 -59.96
N ARG A 782 14.16 25.97 -59.21
CA ARG A 782 14.02 27.46 -59.30
C ARG A 782 12.58 28.01 -59.41
N ARG A 783 12.25 28.85 -58.41
CA ARG A 783 11.54 30.15 -58.43
C ARG A 783 10.01 30.21 -58.43
N GLY A 784 9.53 31.09 -57.50
CA GLY A 784 8.29 31.84 -57.60
C GLY A 784 7.79 32.42 -56.27
N ARG A 785 8.10 33.69 -56.01
CA ARG A 785 7.58 34.58 -54.99
C ARG A 785 6.08 34.90 -55.19
N SER A 786 5.38 35.17 -54.09
CA SER A 786 4.63 36.43 -53.78
C SER A 786 3.78 36.20 -52.54
N GLU A 787 4.03 36.88 -51.45
CA GLU A 787 3.43 38.10 -50.90
C GLU A 787 1.90 38.12 -50.83
N GLY A 788 1.38 38.35 -49.61
CA GLY A 788 0.04 38.82 -49.32
C GLY A 788 -0.45 38.58 -47.91
N LYS A 789 -0.13 39.46 -47.00
CA LYS A 789 -0.91 39.80 -45.77
C LYS A 789 -1.97 40.85 -46.08
N PRO A 790 -2.89 41.33 -45.22
CA PRO A 790 -3.49 40.77 -44.00
C PRO A 790 -5.00 41.06 -43.83
N LYS A 791 -5.51 40.85 -42.58
CA LYS A 791 -6.74 41.40 -41.94
C LYS A 791 -8.04 40.56 -42.15
N LYS A 792 -8.66 40.11 -41.10
CA LYS A 792 -9.19 40.71 -39.83
C LYS A 792 -9.16 39.68 -38.69
#